data_1203dd68e057463b6c67ce60462a77cc
#
_entry.id   1203dd68e057463b6c67ce60462a77cc
#
_cell.length_a   1.000
_cell.length_b   1.000
_cell.length_c   1.000
_cell.angle_alpha   90.00
_cell.angle_beta   90.00
_cell.angle_gamma   90.00
#
_symmetry.space_group_name_H-M   'P 1'
#
loop_
_entity.id
_entity.type
_entity.pdbx_description
1 polymer ?
#
loop_
_entity_poly.entity_id
_entity_poly.type
_entity_poly.pdbx_seq_one_letter_code
_entity_poly.pdbx_strand_id
1 'polypeptide(L)'
;MPDAPFPHLALVALRHGPARLFGGGEPDPRIAVNKDQRQQHVTHLSGGLTRIGQRFNRISLERAAQGLPPIEGGVPFMLEVAEGDEGLLDFLETRLGLEVVAEYPDGFLMVSAADVAMPEFQDVLKAFQANKHGATRAASVFEIHDEPDAEIRLKRMLGDDLFAFWPFPDDKEFILEVSFKSPTTDGLKPKPNKRKKEKPEAYEHRLAAWEEERRHAMIAIDNEQMRRETLAEQMIQPYRGVLLSGFAHSATPHSQFAELSDSFSVRIRMLGRGFKDLIQNHPHVFELSLPDDVLLPSVLGVVGEPDYPPVELAAPEADGKAVCVVDSGIQENHRMLQAAMDVSTSRCFIPNVPANDVADYVVDGGHGTRVAGAALYGASLPGAGRVEAPFWLQNARLLLGPRGELPRAIHPPVALREIIEHFRDGPRHTRIFNHSISSDRPARSLRMSSWAAEMDFLSHSRDVLFIQAIGNLSRGHGSQSNPTIEDHLSAGRSWPDYLFERSARLANPAQSLQALTVGSIAMETYRDGNRRSVARATHPSAFTRCGCGLWDSMKPDVVEFGGDYAWDGANPVSLALPPGVCPSLVRSTLDGGPAVARDVVGTSFAAGRVTHVAGLLEKLLPDESTLVYRALIAQSARWPDWAERAVVDEKAKHIRLLGYGVPDADRATSNSEYRVTCITQGNQSIKAGDAAIFAFYVPEELRRMGQEAVIRLDVTLSYSAEPRRTRSSGRRYLAVWLDWVCSRPGEAL
;
A
#
# COMPACT_ATOMS: atom_id res chain seq x y z
N MET A 1 4.54 -12.29 -30.15
CA MET A 1 5.66 -11.46 -30.65
C MET A 1 6.67 -12.41 -31.22
N PRO A 2 7.34 -12.13 -32.37
CA PRO A 2 8.54 -12.88 -32.71
C PRO A 2 9.51 -12.69 -31.54
N ASP A 3 10.31 -13.72 -31.23
CA ASP A 3 11.33 -13.70 -30.18
C ASP A 3 12.05 -12.36 -30.20
N ALA A 4 12.11 -11.68 -29.07
CA ALA A 4 12.76 -10.37 -29.00
C ALA A 4 14.19 -10.52 -29.52
N PRO A 5 14.62 -9.77 -30.54
CA PRO A 5 15.89 -10.00 -31.22
C PRO A 5 17.10 -9.85 -30.27
N PHE A 6 16.89 -9.16 -29.11
CA PHE A 6 17.93 -8.94 -28.09
C PHE A 6 17.34 -9.15 -26.70
N PRO A 7 17.39 -10.38 -26.14
CA PRO A 7 16.89 -10.67 -24.79
C PRO A 7 17.72 -9.98 -23.71
N HIS A 8 17.14 -9.82 -22.54
CA HIS A 8 17.86 -9.34 -21.35
C HIS A 8 18.98 -10.29 -20.96
N LEU A 9 20.08 -9.73 -20.45
CA LEU A 9 21.24 -10.52 -20.02
C LEU A 9 21.17 -10.84 -18.53
N ALA A 10 21.74 -11.98 -18.16
CA ALA A 10 21.86 -12.38 -16.76
C ALA A 10 22.95 -11.58 -16.03
N LEU A 11 22.66 -11.13 -14.82
CA LEU A 11 23.60 -10.50 -13.90
C LEU A 11 23.80 -11.42 -12.69
N VAL A 12 25.03 -11.87 -12.49
CA VAL A 12 25.38 -12.80 -11.41
C VAL A 12 26.16 -12.05 -10.32
N ALA A 13 25.82 -12.31 -9.06
CA ALA A 13 26.58 -11.76 -7.93
C ALA A 13 27.98 -12.36 -7.89
N LEU A 14 28.99 -11.51 -7.80
CA LEU A 14 30.41 -11.92 -7.64
C LEU A 14 30.67 -12.45 -6.23
N ARG A 15 30.02 -11.87 -5.23
CA ARG A 15 30.26 -12.17 -3.81
C ARG A 15 29.01 -11.85 -2.98
N HIS A 16 28.76 -12.72 -1.99
CA HIS A 16 27.83 -12.46 -0.88
C HIS A 16 28.58 -12.54 0.44
N GLY A 17 28.25 -11.69 1.39
CA GLY A 17 28.84 -11.74 2.72
C GLY A 17 28.38 -10.61 3.65
N PRO A 18 28.77 -10.69 4.93
CA PRO A 18 28.40 -9.67 5.91
C PRO A 18 28.93 -8.29 5.55
N ALA A 19 28.08 -7.28 5.72
CA ALA A 19 28.43 -5.86 5.55
C ALA A 19 28.50 -5.18 6.93
N ARG A 20 29.36 -4.15 7.06
CA ARG A 20 29.33 -3.26 8.21
C ARG A 20 28.29 -2.17 7.95
N LEU A 21 27.22 -2.18 8.73
CA LEU A 21 26.23 -1.11 8.71
C LEU A 21 26.78 0.05 9.56
N PHE A 22 26.86 1.23 8.97
CA PHE A 22 27.12 2.49 9.67
C PHE A 22 25.78 3.16 9.93
N GLY A 23 25.37 3.23 11.20
CA GLY A 23 24.16 3.91 11.59
C GLY A 23 24.15 4.16 13.10
N GLY A 24 24.05 5.43 13.46
CA GLY A 24 23.84 5.91 14.82
C GLY A 24 23.57 7.41 14.72
N GLY A 25 22.29 7.81 14.92
CA GLY A 25 21.96 9.22 15.12
C GLY A 25 22.56 9.74 16.45
N GLU A 26 22.64 11.05 16.60
CA GLU A 26 23.00 11.65 17.89
C GLU A 26 21.93 11.30 18.94
N PRO A 27 22.35 10.89 20.16
CA PRO A 27 21.40 10.59 21.23
C PRO A 27 20.57 11.82 21.62
N ASP A 28 19.27 11.62 21.91
CA ASP A 28 18.41 12.69 22.42
C ASP A 28 19.02 13.31 23.70
N PRO A 29 19.19 14.63 23.76
CA PRO A 29 19.80 15.30 24.91
C PRO A 29 19.05 15.08 26.23
N ARG A 30 17.74 14.80 26.19
CA ARG A 30 16.92 14.47 27.37
C ARG A 30 17.44 13.24 28.10
N ILE A 31 18.04 12.28 27.39
CA ILE A 31 18.63 11.08 27.99
C ILE A 31 19.75 11.42 28.98
N ALA A 32 20.59 12.41 28.65
CA ALA A 32 21.67 12.86 29.53
C ALA A 32 21.09 13.51 30.81
N VAL A 33 20.10 14.39 30.66
CA VAL A 33 19.41 15.04 31.78
C VAL A 33 18.79 14.00 32.71
N ASN A 34 18.10 13.00 32.18
CA ASN A 34 17.47 11.95 32.98
C ASN A 34 18.49 11.07 33.72
N LYS A 35 19.68 10.87 33.13
CA LYS A 35 20.79 10.17 33.79
C LYS A 35 21.40 10.98 34.93
N ASP A 36 21.45 12.28 34.82
CA ASP A 36 21.96 13.17 35.87
C ASP A 36 20.95 13.36 37.00
N GLN A 37 19.67 13.42 36.67
CA GLN A 37 18.55 13.65 37.60
C GLN A 37 17.75 12.36 37.93
N ARG A 38 18.42 11.22 38.13
CA ARG A 38 17.79 9.90 38.29
C ARG A 38 16.66 9.85 39.30
N GLN A 39 16.86 10.45 40.48
CA GLN A 39 15.84 10.47 41.54
C GLN A 39 14.56 11.15 41.09
N GLN A 40 14.70 12.34 40.49
CA GLN A 40 13.55 13.10 40.00
C GLN A 40 12.82 12.35 38.89
N HIS A 41 13.58 11.81 37.93
CA HIS A 41 13.06 11.04 36.83
C HIS A 41 12.29 9.80 37.29
N VAL A 42 12.86 9.01 38.22
CA VAL A 42 12.17 7.85 38.82
C VAL A 42 10.90 8.23 39.54
N THR A 43 10.92 9.32 40.34
CA THR A 43 9.72 9.81 41.03
C THR A 43 8.62 10.20 40.05
N HIS A 44 8.98 10.84 38.95
CA HIS A 44 8.06 11.24 37.90
C HIS A 44 7.38 10.02 37.24
N LEU A 45 8.16 9.06 36.73
CA LEU A 45 7.63 7.84 36.08
C LEU A 45 6.84 6.97 37.07
N SER A 46 7.30 6.80 38.30
CA SER A 46 6.57 6.01 39.34
C SER A 46 5.20 6.64 39.66
N GLY A 47 5.10 7.98 39.62
CA GLY A 47 3.84 8.69 39.77
C GLY A 47 2.86 8.35 38.64
N GLY A 48 3.33 8.29 37.39
CA GLY A 48 2.54 7.86 36.22
C GLY A 48 2.02 6.43 36.37
N LEU A 49 2.88 5.47 36.73
CA LEU A 49 2.48 4.09 36.96
C LEU A 49 1.40 3.95 38.06
N THR A 50 1.54 4.71 39.14
CA THR A 50 0.54 4.72 40.22
C THR A 50 -0.83 5.22 39.73
N ARG A 51 -0.87 6.29 38.94
CA ARG A 51 -2.11 6.83 38.38
C ARG A 51 -2.79 5.81 37.46
N ILE A 52 -2.02 5.12 36.59
CA ILE A 52 -2.55 4.05 35.73
C ILE A 52 -3.23 2.96 36.57
N GLY A 53 -2.56 2.46 37.61
CA GLY A 53 -3.11 1.41 38.47
C GLY A 53 -4.41 1.85 39.16
N GLN A 54 -4.45 3.08 39.70
CA GLN A 54 -5.65 3.62 40.33
C GLN A 54 -6.81 3.77 39.30
N ARG A 55 -6.52 4.27 38.10
CA ARG A 55 -7.51 4.40 37.02
C ARG A 55 -8.09 3.04 36.64
N PHE A 56 -7.24 2.03 36.42
CA PHE A 56 -7.68 0.71 36.02
C PHE A 56 -8.60 0.08 37.04
N ASN A 57 -8.23 0.13 38.33
CA ASN A 57 -9.06 -0.38 39.39
C ASN A 57 -10.44 0.30 39.44
N ARG A 58 -10.49 1.62 39.28
CA ARG A 58 -11.75 2.37 39.21
C ARG A 58 -12.61 1.92 38.01
N ILE A 59 -12.03 1.83 36.80
CA ILE A 59 -12.75 1.41 35.60
C ILE A 59 -13.26 -0.02 35.75
N SER A 60 -12.47 -0.95 36.33
CA SER A 60 -12.89 -2.32 36.59
C SER A 60 -14.13 -2.40 37.49
N LEU A 61 -14.20 -1.57 38.52
CA LEU A 61 -15.37 -1.48 39.41
C LEU A 61 -16.59 -0.89 38.71
N GLU A 62 -16.40 0.17 37.92
CA GLU A 62 -17.48 0.81 37.15
C GLU A 62 -18.06 -0.16 36.10
N ARG A 63 -17.21 -0.90 35.38
CA ARG A 63 -17.65 -1.91 34.41
C ARG A 63 -18.43 -3.04 35.07
N ALA A 64 -17.95 -3.55 36.19
CA ALA A 64 -18.65 -4.60 36.95
C ALA A 64 -20.05 -4.12 37.42
N ALA A 65 -20.16 -2.87 37.86
CA ALA A 65 -21.43 -2.27 38.25
C ALA A 65 -22.41 -2.09 37.08
N GLN A 66 -21.90 -1.93 35.87
CA GLN A 66 -22.70 -1.81 34.64
C GLN A 66 -22.97 -3.15 33.95
N GLY A 67 -22.45 -4.27 34.48
CA GLY A 67 -22.58 -5.60 33.89
C GLY A 67 -21.79 -5.74 32.58
N LEU A 68 -20.75 -4.92 32.36
CA LEU A 68 -19.87 -5.01 31.21
C LEU A 68 -18.79 -6.10 31.43
N PRO A 69 -18.29 -6.75 30.38
CA PRO A 69 -17.24 -7.74 30.51
C PRO A 69 -15.97 -7.12 31.10
N PRO A 70 -15.19 -7.87 31.90
CA PRO A 70 -13.93 -7.40 32.43
C PRO A 70 -12.94 -7.08 31.30
N ILE A 71 -12.00 -6.15 31.56
CA ILE A 71 -10.90 -5.89 30.64
C ILE A 71 -9.86 -6.98 30.84
N GLU A 72 -9.74 -7.88 29.87
CA GLU A 72 -8.73 -8.92 29.84
C GLU A 72 -7.57 -8.52 28.92
N GLY A 73 -6.37 -9.04 29.18
CA GLY A 73 -5.21 -8.88 28.30
C GLY A 73 -4.33 -7.68 28.58
N GLY A 74 -4.66 -6.85 29.57
CA GLY A 74 -3.75 -5.80 30.03
C GLY A 74 -4.34 -4.39 30.10
N VAL A 75 -3.51 -3.45 30.54
CA VAL A 75 -3.85 -2.04 30.74
C VAL A 75 -3.18 -1.18 29.67
N PRO A 76 -3.94 -0.54 28.77
CA PRO A 76 -3.35 0.29 27.72
C PRO A 76 -2.99 1.69 28.23
N PHE A 77 -1.79 2.17 27.86
CA PHE A 77 -1.36 3.55 28.09
C PHE A 77 -0.33 3.96 27.03
N MET A 78 0.04 5.25 26.99
CA MET A 78 0.98 5.76 26.02
C MET A 78 2.28 6.21 26.70
N LEU A 79 3.40 5.90 26.07
CA LEU A 79 4.74 6.35 26.47
C LEU A 79 5.26 7.37 25.45
N GLU A 80 6.00 8.36 25.94
CA GLU A 80 6.91 9.16 25.14
C GLU A 80 8.34 8.67 25.37
N VAL A 81 9.06 8.36 24.30
CA VAL A 81 10.38 7.73 24.34
C VAL A 81 11.35 8.37 23.35
N ALA A 82 12.64 8.10 23.53
CA ALA A 82 13.66 8.50 22.59
C ALA A 82 13.49 7.83 21.23
N GLU A 83 13.48 8.62 20.15
CA GLU A 83 13.47 8.09 18.79
C GLU A 83 14.81 7.47 18.41
N GLY A 84 14.77 6.46 17.52
CA GLY A 84 15.98 5.89 16.90
C GLY A 84 16.78 4.91 17.74
N ASP A 85 16.42 4.63 19.01
CA ASP A 85 17.04 3.55 19.80
C ASP A 85 16.47 2.20 19.40
N GLU A 86 17.17 1.48 18.51
CA GLU A 86 16.76 0.15 18.00
C GLU A 86 16.58 -0.91 19.11
N GLY A 87 17.29 -0.76 20.25
CA GLY A 87 17.16 -1.68 21.38
C GLY A 87 16.12 -1.28 22.41
N LEU A 88 15.42 -0.16 22.21
CA LEU A 88 14.45 0.31 23.21
C LEU A 88 13.18 -0.54 23.26
N LEU A 89 12.67 -0.94 22.10
CA LEU A 89 11.46 -1.80 22.05
C LEU A 89 11.70 -3.14 22.74
N ASP A 90 12.83 -3.81 22.44
CA ASP A 90 13.22 -5.04 23.13
C ASP A 90 13.38 -4.82 24.65
N PHE A 91 13.92 -3.68 25.07
CA PHE A 91 14.03 -3.32 26.47
C PHE A 91 12.67 -3.14 27.15
N LEU A 92 11.71 -2.48 26.49
CA LEU A 92 10.34 -2.33 27.00
C LEU A 92 9.66 -3.68 27.19
N GLU A 93 9.77 -4.56 26.21
CA GLU A 93 9.13 -5.88 26.24
C GLU A 93 9.83 -6.83 27.22
N THR A 94 11.14 -6.97 27.16
CA THR A 94 11.87 -8.00 27.93
C THR A 94 12.23 -7.57 29.34
N ARG A 95 12.36 -6.27 29.63
CA ARG A 95 12.83 -5.74 30.91
C ARG A 95 11.77 -4.97 31.69
N LEU A 96 10.83 -4.32 31.00
CA LEU A 96 9.74 -3.60 31.65
C LEU A 96 8.43 -4.40 31.70
N GLY A 97 8.35 -5.54 31.01
CA GLY A 97 7.15 -6.37 30.95
C GLY A 97 5.98 -5.71 30.22
N LEU A 98 6.30 -4.82 29.26
CA LEU A 98 5.30 -4.08 28.47
C LEU A 98 5.19 -4.67 27.07
N GLU A 99 4.00 -4.94 26.59
CA GLU A 99 3.78 -5.22 25.16
C GLU A 99 3.72 -3.91 24.39
N VAL A 100 4.55 -3.75 23.35
CA VAL A 100 4.47 -2.60 22.43
C VAL A 100 3.36 -2.87 21.42
N VAL A 101 2.22 -2.19 21.60
CA VAL A 101 1.04 -2.35 20.77
C VAL A 101 1.23 -1.66 19.42
N ALA A 102 1.69 -0.40 19.44
CA ALA A 102 2.01 0.34 18.22
C ALA A 102 2.98 1.50 18.46
N GLU A 103 3.79 1.79 17.45
CA GLU A 103 4.61 3.00 17.37
C GLU A 103 3.82 4.12 16.66
N TYR A 104 4.03 5.36 17.10
CA TYR A 104 3.53 6.56 16.44
C TYR A 104 4.68 7.52 16.15
N PRO A 105 4.52 8.49 15.24
CA PRO A 105 5.51 9.54 15.03
C PRO A 105 5.87 10.29 16.31
N ASP A 106 7.04 10.94 16.29
CA ASP A 106 7.56 11.79 17.37
C ASP A 106 7.85 11.03 18.68
N GLY A 107 8.22 9.76 18.61
CA GLY A 107 8.63 8.97 19.79
C GLY A 107 7.47 8.51 20.70
N PHE A 108 6.24 8.45 20.21
CA PHE A 108 5.11 7.95 20.99
C PHE A 108 4.87 6.47 20.75
N LEU A 109 4.64 5.73 21.85
CA LEU A 109 4.32 4.30 21.81
C LEU A 109 3.01 4.04 22.55
N MET A 110 2.10 3.28 21.95
CA MET A 110 1.02 2.62 22.67
C MET A 110 1.57 1.33 23.25
N VAL A 111 1.41 1.14 24.54
CA VAL A 111 1.85 -0.07 25.24
C VAL A 111 0.72 -0.65 26.07
N SER A 112 0.82 -1.95 26.37
CA SER A 112 -0.08 -2.65 27.28
C SER A 112 0.74 -3.38 28.34
N ALA A 113 0.32 -3.31 29.60
CA ALA A 113 0.90 -4.05 30.71
C ALA A 113 -0.05 -5.16 31.17
N ALA A 114 0.40 -6.40 31.16
CA ALA A 114 -0.40 -7.54 31.61
C ALA A 114 -0.74 -7.48 33.12
N ASP A 115 0.18 -6.96 33.91
CA ASP A 115 -0.01 -6.76 35.36
C ASP A 115 -0.19 -5.27 35.66
N VAL A 116 -1.30 -4.93 36.31
CA VAL A 116 -1.64 -3.56 36.77
C VAL A 116 -0.58 -2.97 37.70
N ALA A 117 0.08 -3.81 38.52
CA ALA A 117 1.14 -3.39 39.43
C ALA A 117 2.46 -3.08 38.72
N MET A 118 2.66 -3.60 37.49
CA MET A 118 3.88 -3.41 36.69
C MET A 118 5.19 -3.63 37.47
N PRO A 119 5.36 -4.79 38.15
CA PRO A 119 6.47 -5.01 39.06
C PRO A 119 7.83 -4.92 38.32
N GLU A 120 7.96 -5.46 37.13
CA GLU A 120 9.20 -5.43 36.35
C GLU A 120 9.61 -3.97 36.05
N PHE A 121 8.66 -3.12 35.66
CA PHE A 121 8.93 -1.71 35.41
C PHE A 121 9.39 -0.99 36.67
N GLN A 122 8.70 -1.23 37.81
CA GLN A 122 9.09 -0.66 39.09
C GLN A 122 10.50 -1.10 39.54
N ASP A 123 10.85 -2.37 39.32
CA ASP A 123 12.17 -2.89 39.68
C ASP A 123 13.28 -2.33 38.81
N VAL A 124 13.03 -2.11 37.51
CA VAL A 124 13.96 -1.41 36.62
C VAL A 124 14.14 0.05 37.06
N LEU A 125 13.07 0.76 37.46
CA LEU A 125 13.19 2.12 37.98
C LEU A 125 14.04 2.20 39.25
N LYS A 126 13.86 1.25 40.21
CA LYS A 126 14.72 1.12 41.43
C LYS A 126 16.18 0.85 41.05
N ALA A 127 16.41 -0.03 40.04
CA ALA A 127 17.75 -0.35 39.55
C ALA A 127 18.40 0.86 38.86
N PHE A 128 17.63 1.63 38.08
CA PHE A 128 18.09 2.86 37.44
C PHE A 128 18.46 3.95 38.44
N GLN A 129 17.63 4.15 39.46
CA GLN A 129 17.91 5.06 40.59
C GLN A 129 19.23 4.69 41.30
N ALA A 130 19.45 3.40 41.53
CA ALA A 130 20.68 2.88 42.14
C ALA A 130 21.88 2.79 41.18
N ASN A 131 21.76 3.33 39.94
CA ASN A 131 22.79 3.28 38.88
C ASN A 131 23.30 1.86 38.56
N LYS A 132 22.42 0.86 38.61
CA LYS A 132 22.77 -0.54 38.31
C LYS A 132 22.91 -0.75 36.80
N HIS A 133 23.82 -1.64 36.42
CA HIS A 133 24.02 -2.05 35.04
C HIS A 133 22.75 -2.67 34.46
N GLY A 134 22.44 -2.37 33.19
CA GLY A 134 21.27 -2.89 32.46
C GLY A 134 19.98 -2.09 32.63
N ALA A 135 19.92 -1.09 33.55
CA ALA A 135 18.75 -0.22 33.74
C ALA A 135 18.89 1.16 33.06
N THR A 136 20.02 1.44 32.43
CA THR A 136 20.35 2.76 31.90
C THR A 136 19.37 3.26 30.81
N ARG A 137 18.75 2.34 30.05
CA ARG A 137 17.73 2.67 29.03
C ARG A 137 16.42 3.21 29.63
N ALA A 138 16.18 3.09 30.93
CA ALA A 138 15.06 3.78 31.56
C ALA A 138 15.12 5.31 31.38
N ALA A 139 16.32 5.87 31.15
CA ALA A 139 16.51 7.27 30.80
C ALA A 139 15.91 7.66 29.44
N SER A 140 15.66 6.70 28.54
CA SER A 140 15.06 6.89 27.22
C SER A 140 13.52 6.88 27.24
N VAL A 141 12.89 6.59 28.38
CA VAL A 141 11.44 6.75 28.62
C VAL A 141 11.24 8.12 29.23
N PHE A 142 10.57 9.04 28.53
CA PHE A 142 10.49 10.45 28.96
C PHE A 142 9.23 10.73 29.79
N GLU A 143 8.07 10.23 29.31
CA GLU A 143 6.77 10.53 29.92
C GLU A 143 5.83 9.33 29.85
N ILE A 144 4.94 9.24 30.82
CA ILE A 144 3.82 8.29 30.88
C ILE A 144 2.52 9.07 30.77
N HIS A 145 1.83 8.90 29.64
CA HIS A 145 0.53 9.49 29.39
C HIS A 145 -0.56 8.52 29.85
N ASP A 146 -1.11 8.77 31.04
CA ASP A 146 -2.07 7.89 31.70
C ASP A 146 -3.54 8.25 31.44
N GLU A 147 -3.83 9.39 30.81
CA GLU A 147 -5.18 9.83 30.49
C GLU A 147 -5.64 9.25 29.14
N PRO A 148 -6.69 8.37 29.13
CA PRO A 148 -7.17 7.74 27.88
C PRO A 148 -7.80 8.73 26.91
N ASP A 149 -8.35 9.85 27.41
CA ASP A 149 -8.98 10.91 26.63
C ASP A 149 -8.01 12.05 26.28
N ALA A 150 -6.71 11.91 26.61
CA ALA A 150 -5.72 12.90 26.23
C ALA A 150 -5.72 13.12 24.72
N GLU A 151 -5.82 14.38 24.30
CA GLU A 151 -5.86 14.77 22.88
C GLU A 151 -4.69 14.15 22.09
N ILE A 152 -3.51 14.09 22.71
CA ILE A 152 -2.30 13.53 22.12
C ILE A 152 -2.45 12.04 21.78
N ARG A 153 -3.15 11.27 22.63
CA ARG A 153 -3.46 9.86 22.39
C ARG A 153 -4.55 9.71 21.34
N LEU A 154 -5.64 10.44 21.49
CA LEU A 154 -6.80 10.35 20.60
C LEU A 154 -6.46 10.73 19.15
N LYS A 155 -5.74 11.82 18.93
CA LYS A 155 -5.31 12.22 17.58
C LYS A 155 -4.45 11.18 16.89
N ARG A 156 -3.61 10.46 17.64
CA ARG A 156 -2.78 9.39 17.08
C ARG A 156 -3.57 8.13 16.73
N MET A 157 -4.58 7.80 17.56
CA MET A 157 -5.44 6.64 17.31
C MET A 157 -6.49 6.88 16.23
N LEU A 158 -7.07 8.08 16.16
CA LEU A 158 -8.22 8.42 15.31
C LEU A 158 -7.81 9.15 14.03
N GLY A 159 -6.66 9.81 14.01
CA GLY A 159 -6.34 10.80 13.00
C GLY A 159 -7.24 12.03 13.05
N ASP A 160 -6.89 13.07 12.30
CA ASP A 160 -7.63 14.35 12.35
C ASP A 160 -9.09 14.21 11.92
N ASP A 161 -9.36 13.38 10.89
CA ASP A 161 -10.69 13.24 10.29
C ASP A 161 -11.70 12.63 11.26
N LEU A 162 -11.32 11.55 11.95
CA LEU A 162 -12.21 10.88 12.91
C LEU A 162 -12.20 11.59 14.27
N PHE A 163 -11.08 12.21 14.66
CA PHE A 163 -10.97 12.99 15.88
C PHE A 163 -11.95 14.17 15.91
N ALA A 164 -12.29 14.75 14.76
CA ALA A 164 -13.30 15.81 14.66
C ALA A 164 -14.70 15.38 15.15
N PHE A 165 -14.97 14.09 15.24
CA PHE A 165 -16.23 13.55 15.78
C PHE A 165 -16.14 13.15 17.25
N TRP A 166 -14.98 13.31 17.88
CA TRP A 166 -14.80 12.97 19.29
C TRP A 166 -15.33 14.08 20.22
N PRO A 167 -16.02 13.75 21.32
CA PRO A 167 -16.49 12.41 21.70
C PRO A 167 -17.69 11.97 20.87
N PHE A 168 -17.68 10.70 20.46
CA PHE A 168 -18.79 10.13 19.69
C PHE A 168 -20.10 10.23 20.47
N PRO A 169 -21.23 10.65 19.85
CA PRO A 169 -22.54 10.56 20.47
C PRO A 169 -22.88 9.13 20.89
N ASP A 170 -23.33 8.93 22.13
CA ASP A 170 -23.52 7.62 22.76
C ASP A 170 -24.44 6.69 21.99
N ASP A 171 -25.57 7.20 21.54
CA ASP A 171 -26.65 6.42 20.92
C ASP A 171 -26.62 6.47 19.38
N LYS A 172 -25.68 7.16 18.79
CA LYS A 172 -25.50 7.19 17.34
C LYS A 172 -24.68 5.98 16.89
N GLU A 173 -25.17 5.30 15.86
CA GLU A 173 -24.46 4.18 15.21
C GLU A 173 -23.40 4.71 14.25
N PHE A 174 -22.23 4.08 14.28
CA PHE A 174 -21.11 4.34 13.37
C PHE A 174 -20.67 3.03 12.73
N ILE A 175 -20.06 3.14 11.56
CA ILE A 175 -19.28 2.07 10.94
C ILE A 175 -17.83 2.55 10.90
N LEU A 176 -16.94 1.87 11.62
CA LEU A 176 -15.53 2.19 11.68
C LEU A 176 -14.70 0.94 11.40
N GLU A 177 -13.52 1.15 10.85
CA GLU A 177 -12.48 0.14 10.80
C GLU A 177 -11.64 0.23 12.07
N VAL A 178 -11.43 -0.89 12.73
CA VAL A 178 -10.66 -1.00 13.98
C VAL A 178 -9.48 -1.92 13.77
N SER A 179 -8.32 -1.50 14.22
CA SER A 179 -7.07 -2.24 14.09
C SER A 179 -6.49 -2.59 15.45
N PHE A 180 -6.05 -3.84 15.55
CA PHE A 180 -5.57 -4.46 16.75
C PHE A 180 -4.15 -5.03 16.54
N LYS A 181 -3.36 -5.09 17.62
CA LYS A 181 -2.07 -5.76 17.64
C LYS A 181 -2.26 -7.28 17.64
N SER A 182 -1.62 -7.97 16.70
CA SER A 182 -1.46 -9.44 16.71
C SER A 182 -0.31 -9.86 17.62
N PRO A 183 -0.33 -11.08 18.18
CA PRO A 183 0.87 -11.67 18.72
C PRO A 183 1.90 -11.83 17.60
N THR A 184 3.18 -11.59 17.90
CA THR A 184 4.23 -11.61 16.87
C THR A 184 5.06 -12.89 16.93
N THR A 185 5.63 -13.25 15.79
CA THR A 185 6.66 -14.28 15.68
C THR A 185 8.06 -13.75 16.03
N ASP A 186 8.15 -12.46 16.37
CA ASP A 186 9.40 -11.83 16.83
C ASP A 186 9.92 -12.57 18.06
N GLY A 187 11.20 -12.87 18.10
CA GLY A 187 11.79 -13.67 19.18
C GLY A 187 11.79 -15.18 18.96
N LEU A 188 11.12 -15.71 17.93
CA LEU A 188 11.27 -17.11 17.56
C LEU A 188 12.69 -17.39 17.09
N LYS A 189 13.29 -18.46 17.61
CA LYS A 189 14.64 -18.86 17.22
C LYS A 189 14.72 -19.12 15.71
N PRO A 190 15.71 -18.56 15.00
CA PRO A 190 15.90 -18.85 13.59
C PRO A 190 16.29 -20.31 13.37
N LYS A 191 16.01 -20.82 12.16
CA LYS A 191 16.41 -22.20 11.77
C LYS A 191 17.91 -22.40 12.00
N PRO A 192 18.32 -23.45 12.73
CA PRO A 192 19.72 -23.67 13.03
C PRO A 192 20.50 -24.02 11.76
N ASN A 193 21.62 -23.34 11.53
CA ASN A 193 22.54 -23.69 10.45
C ASN A 193 23.41 -24.87 10.85
N LYS A 194 23.78 -25.73 9.86
CA LYS A 194 24.76 -26.80 10.08
C LYS A 194 26.14 -26.21 10.39
N ARG A 195 26.77 -26.65 11.47
CA ARG A 195 28.11 -26.21 11.87
C ARG A 195 29.18 -26.88 11.02
N LYS A 196 30.31 -26.19 10.75
CA LYS A 196 31.38 -26.66 9.83
C LYS A 196 31.92 -28.08 10.04
N LYS A 197 31.83 -28.65 11.25
CA LYS A 197 32.31 -30.01 11.60
C LYS A 197 31.22 -30.87 12.26
N GLU A 198 29.94 -30.49 12.11
CA GLU A 198 28.81 -31.19 12.71
C GLU A 198 28.47 -32.46 11.91
N LYS A 199 28.31 -33.57 12.62
CA LYS A 199 27.84 -34.84 12.00
C LYS A 199 26.39 -34.63 11.51
N PRO A 200 25.99 -35.26 10.37
CA PRO A 200 24.63 -35.14 9.86
C PRO A 200 23.57 -35.50 10.90
N GLU A 201 23.72 -36.59 11.61
CA GLU A 201 22.77 -37.04 12.66
C GLU A 201 22.59 -36.05 13.79
N ALA A 202 23.68 -35.38 14.24
CA ALA A 202 23.62 -34.36 15.28
C ALA A 202 22.89 -33.09 14.79
N TYR A 203 23.08 -32.73 13.52
CA TYR A 203 22.34 -31.62 12.91
C TYR A 203 20.85 -31.95 12.77
N GLU A 204 20.51 -33.15 12.28
CA GLU A 204 19.11 -33.62 12.15
C GLU A 204 18.39 -33.64 13.50
N HIS A 205 19.05 -34.13 14.55
CA HIS A 205 18.47 -34.11 15.91
C HIS A 205 18.20 -32.67 16.40
N ARG A 206 19.15 -31.77 16.16
CA ARG A 206 18.99 -30.35 16.54
C ARG A 206 17.94 -29.61 15.69
N LEU A 207 17.81 -29.98 14.42
CA LEU A 207 16.78 -29.48 13.52
C LEU A 207 15.39 -29.94 13.97
N ALA A 208 15.23 -31.23 14.27
CA ALA A 208 13.97 -31.79 14.77
C ALA A 208 13.54 -31.16 16.11
N ALA A 209 14.48 -30.94 17.03
CA ALA A 209 14.19 -30.24 18.27
C ALA A 209 13.74 -28.79 18.05
N TRP A 210 14.36 -28.09 17.10
CA TRP A 210 13.96 -26.73 16.72
C TRP A 210 12.58 -26.71 16.04
N GLU A 211 12.27 -27.67 15.17
CA GLU A 211 10.96 -27.79 14.51
C GLU A 211 9.85 -28.05 15.52
N GLU A 212 10.11 -28.88 16.54
CA GLU A 212 9.17 -29.15 17.63
C GLU A 212 8.93 -27.90 18.49
N GLU A 213 10.00 -27.23 18.94
CA GLU A 213 9.92 -25.96 19.69
C GLU A 213 9.14 -24.90 18.88
N ARG A 214 9.43 -24.78 17.59
CA ARG A 214 8.75 -23.84 16.71
C ARG A 214 7.27 -24.16 16.54
N ARG A 215 6.92 -25.44 16.40
CA ARG A 215 5.52 -25.87 16.31
C ARG A 215 4.73 -25.50 17.56
N HIS A 216 5.27 -25.78 18.74
CA HIS A 216 4.63 -25.39 19.99
C HIS A 216 4.48 -23.87 20.13
N ALA A 217 5.49 -23.12 19.74
CA ALA A 217 5.42 -21.65 19.76
C ALA A 217 4.34 -21.11 18.78
N MET A 218 4.23 -21.68 17.58
CA MET A 218 3.19 -21.29 16.63
C MET A 218 1.78 -21.58 17.14
N ILE A 219 1.56 -22.76 17.77
CA ILE A 219 0.28 -23.09 18.41
C ILE A 219 -0.07 -22.08 19.52
N ALA A 220 0.91 -21.65 20.31
CA ALA A 220 0.70 -20.66 21.34
C ALA A 220 0.33 -19.28 20.75
N ILE A 221 0.97 -18.89 19.65
CA ILE A 221 0.66 -17.66 18.90
C ILE A 221 -0.75 -17.71 18.33
N ASP A 222 -1.14 -18.82 17.69
CA ASP A 222 -2.47 -18.99 17.11
C ASP A 222 -3.57 -18.95 18.22
N ASN A 223 -3.33 -19.57 19.36
CA ASN A 223 -4.25 -19.52 20.50
C ASN A 223 -4.38 -18.10 21.06
N GLU A 224 -3.28 -17.35 21.15
CA GLU A 224 -3.30 -15.96 21.60
C GLU A 224 -4.02 -15.06 20.59
N GLN A 225 -3.83 -15.30 19.28
CA GLN A 225 -4.57 -14.59 18.22
C GLN A 225 -6.08 -14.80 18.39
N MET A 226 -6.54 -16.05 18.50
CA MET A 226 -7.96 -16.37 18.73
C MET A 226 -8.49 -15.71 20.03
N ARG A 227 -7.68 -15.65 21.07
CA ARG A 227 -8.07 -14.99 22.32
C ARG A 227 -8.28 -13.49 22.13
N ARG A 228 -7.42 -12.81 21.35
CA ARG A 228 -7.54 -11.37 21.05
C ARG A 228 -8.76 -11.07 20.19
N GLU A 229 -9.05 -11.90 19.21
CA GLU A 229 -10.25 -11.81 18.37
C GLU A 229 -11.53 -11.99 19.21
N THR A 230 -11.55 -13.02 20.07
CA THR A 230 -12.65 -13.26 21.00
C THR A 230 -12.87 -12.09 21.96
N LEU A 231 -11.79 -11.48 22.47
CA LEU A 231 -11.86 -10.29 23.32
C LEU A 231 -12.48 -9.11 22.58
N ALA A 232 -12.11 -8.90 21.33
CA ALA A 232 -12.69 -7.85 20.49
C ALA A 232 -14.21 -8.07 20.31
N GLU A 233 -14.64 -9.29 20.00
CA GLU A 233 -16.06 -9.65 19.88
C GLU A 233 -16.82 -9.45 21.19
N GLN A 234 -16.28 -9.90 22.32
CA GLN A 234 -16.89 -9.75 23.64
C GLN A 234 -17.08 -8.27 24.02
N MET A 235 -16.11 -7.42 23.70
CA MET A 235 -16.19 -6.00 24.04
C MET A 235 -17.20 -5.22 23.21
N ILE A 236 -17.51 -5.63 21.99
CA ILE A 236 -18.49 -4.92 21.14
C ILE A 236 -19.93 -5.38 21.37
N GLN A 237 -20.13 -6.60 21.86
CA GLN A 237 -21.46 -7.23 22.02
C GLN A 237 -22.43 -6.40 22.90
N PRO A 238 -22.05 -5.84 24.06
CA PRO A 238 -22.92 -5.02 24.89
C PRO A 238 -23.45 -3.76 24.18
N TYR A 239 -22.78 -3.31 23.15
CA TYR A 239 -23.06 -2.07 22.40
C TYR A 239 -23.74 -2.32 21.06
N ARG A 240 -24.35 -3.48 20.84
CA ARG A 240 -24.94 -3.92 19.58
C ARG A 240 -23.92 -3.96 18.43
N GLY A 241 -22.67 -4.28 18.76
CA GLY A 241 -21.60 -4.38 17.79
C GLY A 241 -21.79 -5.54 16.83
N VAL A 242 -21.54 -5.28 15.55
CA VAL A 242 -21.59 -6.28 14.46
C VAL A 242 -20.33 -6.16 13.64
N LEU A 243 -19.64 -7.29 13.41
CA LEU A 243 -18.51 -7.38 12.50
C LEU A 243 -19.02 -7.38 11.04
N LEU A 244 -18.43 -6.53 10.21
CA LEU A 244 -18.81 -6.35 8.81
C LEU A 244 -17.63 -6.80 7.92
N SER A 245 -17.58 -8.07 7.59
CA SER A 245 -16.51 -8.60 6.75
C SER A 245 -16.94 -9.79 5.91
N GLY A 246 -18.14 -10.31 6.19
CA GLY A 246 -18.58 -11.60 5.75
C GLY A 246 -18.77 -11.74 4.24
N PHE A 247 -17.82 -12.36 3.57
CA PHE A 247 -18.01 -13.00 2.28
C PHE A 247 -18.67 -14.35 2.52
N ALA A 248 -20.00 -14.42 2.35
CA ALA A 248 -20.79 -15.63 2.59
C ALA A 248 -20.58 -16.75 1.54
N HIS A 249 -19.70 -16.56 0.57
CA HIS A 249 -19.55 -17.47 -0.58
C HIS A 249 -18.28 -18.33 -0.55
N SER A 250 -17.41 -18.16 0.44
CA SER A 250 -16.25 -19.03 0.59
C SER A 250 -16.64 -20.38 1.20
N ALA A 251 -16.18 -21.46 0.61
CA ALA A 251 -16.35 -22.82 1.13
C ALA A 251 -15.53 -23.09 2.41
N THR A 252 -14.66 -22.19 2.78
CA THR A 252 -13.90 -22.18 4.02
C THR A 252 -14.40 -21.05 4.91
N PRO A 253 -14.61 -21.28 6.23
CA PRO A 253 -14.93 -20.20 7.16
C PRO A 253 -13.66 -19.33 7.29
N HIS A 254 -13.53 -18.33 6.43
CA HIS A 254 -12.46 -17.34 6.55
C HIS A 254 -12.73 -16.46 7.77
N SER A 255 -11.66 -16.11 8.46
CA SER A 255 -11.70 -15.15 9.55
C SER A 255 -12.38 -13.85 9.09
N GLN A 256 -13.26 -13.31 9.92
CA GLN A 256 -13.84 -11.99 9.68
C GLN A 256 -12.82 -10.87 9.81
N PHE A 257 -11.63 -11.20 10.31
CA PHE A 257 -10.50 -10.30 10.51
C PHE A 257 -9.51 -10.39 9.35
N ALA A 258 -9.01 -9.25 8.92
CA ALA A 258 -7.86 -9.19 8.02
C ALA A 258 -6.59 -9.28 8.84
N GLU A 259 -5.90 -10.41 8.76
CA GLU A 259 -4.70 -10.70 9.54
C GLU A 259 -3.44 -10.34 8.76
N LEU A 260 -2.56 -9.58 9.38
CA LEU A 260 -1.18 -9.31 8.97
C LEU A 260 -0.22 -9.95 9.98
N SER A 261 1.07 -9.90 9.70
CA SER A 261 2.08 -10.51 10.57
C SER A 261 2.15 -9.92 11.99
N ASP A 262 1.74 -8.68 12.17
CA ASP A 262 1.84 -7.95 13.43
C ASP A 262 0.53 -7.28 13.87
N SER A 263 -0.52 -7.40 13.10
CA SER A 263 -1.79 -6.73 13.36
C SER A 263 -2.96 -7.44 12.67
N PHE A 264 -4.15 -7.21 13.16
CA PHE A 264 -5.38 -7.58 12.47
C PHE A 264 -6.37 -6.42 12.48
N SER A 265 -7.26 -6.38 11.52
CA SER A 265 -8.27 -5.33 11.41
C SER A 265 -9.62 -5.89 11.02
N VAL A 266 -10.67 -5.18 11.41
CA VAL A 266 -12.04 -5.54 11.09
C VAL A 266 -12.89 -4.27 10.99
N ARG A 267 -13.93 -4.33 10.18
CA ARG A 267 -14.93 -3.28 10.12
C ARG A 267 -16.07 -3.57 11.10
N ILE A 268 -16.39 -2.61 11.96
CA ILE A 268 -17.37 -2.76 13.03
C ILE A 268 -18.47 -1.72 12.87
N ARG A 269 -19.73 -2.17 12.95
CA ARG A 269 -20.90 -1.32 13.10
C ARG A 269 -21.35 -1.37 14.57
N MET A 270 -21.38 -0.24 15.27
CA MET A 270 -21.64 -0.19 16.70
C MET A 270 -22.08 1.21 17.14
N LEU A 271 -22.71 1.32 18.33
CA LEU A 271 -23.02 2.59 18.97
C LEU A 271 -21.75 3.36 19.36
N GLY A 272 -21.80 4.71 19.33
CA GLY A 272 -20.64 5.55 19.64
C GLY A 272 -20.04 5.31 21.03
N ARG A 273 -20.88 5.00 22.05
CA ARG A 273 -20.40 4.63 23.39
C ARG A 273 -19.54 3.36 23.39
N GLY A 274 -19.77 2.41 22.48
CA GLY A 274 -18.95 1.21 22.35
C GLY A 274 -17.58 1.51 21.76
N PHE A 275 -17.48 2.41 20.76
CA PHE A 275 -16.20 2.87 20.25
C PHE A 275 -15.39 3.65 21.29
N LYS A 276 -16.05 4.44 22.14
CA LYS A 276 -15.38 5.09 23.27
C LYS A 276 -14.79 4.06 24.22
N ASP A 277 -15.54 3.01 24.57
CA ASP A 277 -15.05 1.92 25.42
C ASP A 277 -13.84 1.18 24.81
N LEU A 278 -13.89 0.87 23.51
CA LEU A 278 -12.77 0.25 22.80
C LEU A 278 -11.50 1.12 22.84
N ILE A 279 -11.63 2.40 22.54
CA ILE A 279 -10.50 3.36 22.51
C ILE A 279 -9.86 3.49 23.88
N GLN A 280 -10.68 3.57 24.92
CA GLN A 280 -10.19 3.83 26.28
C GLN A 280 -9.62 2.60 26.96
N ASN A 281 -10.17 1.42 26.69
CA ASN A 281 -10.00 0.26 27.54
C ASN A 281 -9.48 -1.00 26.84
N HIS A 282 -9.58 -1.13 25.50
CA HIS A 282 -9.08 -2.33 24.84
C HIS A 282 -7.55 -2.34 24.79
N PRO A 283 -6.86 -3.39 25.30
CA PRO A 283 -5.40 -3.41 25.46
C PRO A 283 -4.63 -3.40 24.16
N HIS A 284 -5.21 -3.90 23.07
CA HIS A 284 -4.52 -4.10 21.80
C HIS A 284 -5.01 -3.21 20.67
N VAL A 285 -6.00 -2.33 20.88
CA VAL A 285 -6.47 -1.36 19.87
C VAL A 285 -5.44 -0.26 19.69
N PHE A 286 -5.06 0.00 18.44
CA PHE A 286 -4.12 1.09 18.15
C PHE A 286 -4.61 2.09 17.11
N GLU A 287 -5.65 1.78 16.33
CA GLU A 287 -6.18 2.71 15.35
C GLU A 287 -7.67 2.46 15.08
N LEU A 288 -8.40 3.56 14.91
CA LEU A 288 -9.75 3.54 14.34
C LEU A 288 -9.80 4.47 13.14
N SER A 289 -10.61 4.08 12.15
CA SER A 289 -10.73 4.86 10.93
C SER A 289 -12.11 4.81 10.31
N LEU A 290 -12.48 5.89 9.59
CA LEU A 290 -13.64 5.87 8.71
C LEU A 290 -13.40 4.93 7.53
N PRO A 291 -14.42 4.18 7.08
CA PRO A 291 -14.36 3.47 5.81
C PRO A 291 -14.06 4.42 4.66
N ASP A 292 -13.30 3.93 3.68
CA ASP A 292 -13.06 4.66 2.44
C ASP A 292 -14.33 4.63 1.56
N ASP A 293 -14.72 5.79 1.06
CA ASP A 293 -15.69 5.91 -0.02
C ASP A 293 -14.91 5.95 -1.36
N VAL A 294 -15.41 5.25 -2.37
CA VAL A 294 -14.78 5.17 -3.71
C VAL A 294 -15.50 6.15 -4.64
N LEU A 295 -14.72 6.88 -5.43
CA LEU A 295 -15.22 7.77 -6.47
C LEU A 295 -14.60 7.40 -7.80
N LEU A 296 -15.44 6.98 -8.75
CA LEU A 296 -15.01 6.74 -10.13
C LEU A 296 -14.90 8.05 -10.92
N PRO A 297 -14.10 8.07 -12.02
CA PRO A 297 -13.99 9.23 -12.90
C PRO A 297 -15.35 9.65 -13.47
N SER A 298 -15.57 10.96 -13.60
CA SER A 298 -16.75 11.51 -14.25
C SER A 298 -16.78 11.16 -15.75
N VAL A 299 -17.93 10.73 -16.25
CA VAL A 299 -18.18 10.35 -17.64
C VAL A 299 -19.14 11.32 -18.30
N LEU A 300 -19.02 11.52 -19.60
CA LEU A 300 -20.02 12.18 -20.42
C LEU A 300 -20.97 11.12 -20.98
N GLY A 301 -22.27 11.31 -20.84
CA GLY A 301 -23.28 10.49 -21.50
C GLY A 301 -23.14 10.61 -23.01
N VAL A 302 -22.69 9.56 -23.69
CA VAL A 302 -22.64 9.49 -25.15
C VAL A 302 -23.75 8.59 -25.64
N VAL A 303 -24.67 9.14 -26.44
CA VAL A 303 -25.82 8.44 -27.01
C VAL A 303 -25.46 7.97 -28.41
N GLY A 304 -25.91 6.78 -28.81
CA GLY A 304 -25.75 6.24 -30.16
C GLY A 304 -25.91 4.73 -30.19
N GLU A 305 -26.00 4.17 -31.39
CA GLU A 305 -25.95 2.73 -31.60
C GLU A 305 -24.52 2.21 -31.45
N PRO A 306 -24.33 0.93 -31.03
CA PRO A 306 -23.00 0.33 -30.95
C PRO A 306 -22.32 0.32 -32.33
N ASP A 307 -21.23 1.08 -32.47
CA ASP A 307 -20.39 1.07 -33.66
C ASP A 307 -19.02 0.46 -33.28
N TYR A 308 -18.76 -0.71 -33.83
CA TYR A 308 -17.55 -1.45 -33.58
C TYR A 308 -16.53 -1.24 -34.73
N PRO A 309 -15.28 -0.89 -34.41
CA PRO A 309 -14.25 -0.87 -35.42
C PRO A 309 -14.09 -2.28 -36.04
N PRO A 310 -13.69 -2.40 -37.32
CA PRO A 310 -13.50 -3.68 -38.00
C PRO A 310 -12.23 -4.39 -37.53
N VAL A 311 -12.20 -4.73 -36.25
CA VAL A 311 -11.10 -5.43 -35.57
C VAL A 311 -11.54 -6.86 -35.29
N GLU A 312 -10.70 -7.82 -35.69
CA GLU A 312 -10.79 -9.22 -35.31
C GLU A 312 -9.77 -9.50 -34.20
N LEU A 313 -10.24 -9.69 -32.99
CA LEU A 313 -9.40 -10.08 -31.86
C LEU A 313 -9.24 -11.59 -31.83
N ALA A 314 -8.01 -12.08 -31.93
CA ALA A 314 -7.67 -13.47 -31.73
C ALA A 314 -7.34 -13.74 -30.25
N ALA A 315 -7.74 -14.91 -29.75
CA ALA A 315 -7.45 -15.33 -28.37
C ALA A 315 -5.95 -15.48 -28.13
N PRO A 316 -5.51 -15.27 -26.86
CA PRO A 316 -4.15 -15.66 -26.45
C PRO A 316 -3.92 -17.17 -26.59
N GLU A 317 -2.68 -17.62 -26.44
CA GLU A 317 -2.35 -19.05 -26.32
C GLU A 317 -3.18 -19.68 -25.18
N ALA A 318 -3.60 -20.94 -25.35
CA ALA A 318 -4.51 -21.61 -24.43
C ALA A 318 -3.98 -21.68 -23.00
N ASP A 319 -2.67 -21.88 -22.83
CA ASP A 319 -1.93 -21.90 -21.57
C ASP A 319 -1.29 -20.54 -21.22
N GLY A 320 -1.60 -19.50 -22.01
CA GLY A 320 -1.09 -18.16 -21.84
C GLY A 320 -1.38 -17.56 -20.46
N LYS A 321 -0.50 -16.67 -20.03
CA LYS A 321 -0.63 -15.94 -18.76
C LYS A 321 -1.86 -15.03 -18.75
N ALA A 322 -2.29 -14.62 -17.57
CA ALA A 322 -3.45 -13.76 -17.38
C ALA A 322 -3.13 -12.51 -16.55
N VAL A 323 -3.94 -11.49 -16.78
CA VAL A 323 -4.02 -10.26 -15.98
C VAL A 323 -5.43 -10.16 -15.40
N CYS A 324 -5.55 -9.91 -14.10
CA CYS A 324 -6.84 -9.70 -13.44
C CYS A 324 -7.14 -8.21 -13.31
N VAL A 325 -8.37 -7.81 -13.67
CA VAL A 325 -8.91 -6.47 -13.46
C VAL A 325 -9.86 -6.52 -12.25
N VAL A 326 -9.48 -5.83 -11.18
CA VAL A 326 -10.28 -5.66 -9.96
C VAL A 326 -11.02 -4.33 -10.04
N ASP A 327 -12.33 -4.37 -10.38
CA ASP A 327 -13.08 -3.16 -10.72
C ASP A 327 -14.62 -3.36 -10.60
N SER A 328 -15.39 -2.62 -11.37
CA SER A 328 -16.86 -2.66 -11.44
C SER A 328 -17.45 -3.84 -12.22
N GLY A 329 -16.59 -4.74 -12.71
CA GLY A 329 -16.94 -5.79 -13.67
C GLY A 329 -16.51 -5.44 -15.09
N ILE A 330 -16.72 -6.38 -16.03
CA ILE A 330 -16.37 -6.22 -17.45
C ILE A 330 -17.55 -6.69 -18.29
N GLN A 331 -17.83 -5.99 -19.39
CA GLN A 331 -18.71 -6.52 -20.45
C GLN A 331 -17.92 -7.59 -21.22
N GLU A 332 -17.97 -8.85 -20.76
CA GLU A 332 -17.14 -9.95 -21.27
C GLU A 332 -17.44 -10.33 -22.72
N ASN A 333 -18.67 -10.14 -23.18
CA ASN A 333 -19.09 -10.39 -24.57
C ASN A 333 -18.84 -9.18 -25.50
N HIS A 334 -18.15 -8.14 -25.04
CA HIS A 334 -17.76 -7.02 -25.89
C HIS A 334 -16.83 -7.50 -27.01
N ARG A 335 -17.15 -7.18 -28.30
CA ARG A 335 -16.41 -7.68 -29.48
C ARG A 335 -14.90 -7.45 -29.43
N MET A 336 -14.47 -6.36 -28.82
CA MET A 336 -13.04 -6.03 -28.66
C MET A 336 -12.39 -6.68 -27.44
N LEU A 337 -13.10 -7.45 -26.62
CA LEU A 337 -12.56 -8.08 -25.41
C LEU A 337 -12.81 -9.60 -25.39
N GLN A 338 -13.94 -10.06 -25.89
CA GLN A 338 -14.46 -11.41 -25.68
C GLN A 338 -13.46 -12.53 -25.96
N ALA A 339 -12.63 -12.41 -27.02
CA ALA A 339 -11.68 -13.43 -27.39
C ALA A 339 -10.50 -13.53 -26.40
N ALA A 340 -10.23 -12.49 -25.63
CA ALA A 340 -9.22 -12.47 -24.58
C ALA A 340 -9.77 -12.74 -23.17
N MET A 341 -11.10 -12.89 -22.99
CA MET A 341 -11.70 -13.10 -21.67
C MET A 341 -11.59 -14.56 -21.22
N ASP A 342 -11.07 -14.78 -20.03
CA ASP A 342 -11.13 -16.06 -19.33
C ASP A 342 -12.40 -16.11 -18.44
N VAL A 343 -13.55 -16.24 -19.10
CA VAL A 343 -14.87 -16.23 -18.46
C VAL A 343 -15.05 -17.33 -17.41
N SER A 344 -14.27 -18.41 -17.50
CA SER A 344 -14.39 -19.55 -16.57
C SER A 344 -13.90 -19.20 -15.16
N THR A 345 -13.07 -18.19 -15.01
CA THR A 345 -12.50 -17.75 -13.73
C THR A 345 -13.10 -16.44 -13.23
N SER A 346 -13.91 -15.76 -14.05
CA SER A 346 -14.55 -14.49 -13.67
C SER A 346 -15.45 -14.63 -12.44
N ARG A 347 -15.39 -13.69 -11.51
CA ARG A 347 -16.13 -13.77 -10.26
C ARG A 347 -16.51 -12.41 -9.69
N CYS A 348 -17.72 -12.35 -9.11
CA CYS A 348 -18.18 -11.23 -8.29
C CYS A 348 -17.82 -11.48 -6.82
N PHE A 349 -17.18 -10.50 -6.19
CA PHE A 349 -16.78 -10.51 -4.78
C PHE A 349 -17.61 -9.57 -3.90
N ILE A 350 -18.81 -9.22 -4.35
CA ILE A 350 -19.74 -8.36 -3.60
C ILE A 350 -20.65 -9.25 -2.75
N PRO A 351 -20.71 -9.07 -1.43
CA PRO A 351 -21.60 -9.85 -0.56
C PRO A 351 -23.06 -9.79 -1.01
N ASN A 352 -23.75 -10.92 -0.98
CA ASN A 352 -25.15 -11.08 -1.38
C ASN A 352 -25.46 -10.81 -2.88
N VAL A 353 -24.42 -10.71 -3.72
CA VAL A 353 -24.55 -10.70 -5.18
C VAL A 353 -24.10 -12.06 -5.71
N PRO A 354 -24.78 -12.67 -6.69
CA PRO A 354 -24.36 -13.95 -7.27
C PRO A 354 -22.92 -13.90 -7.79
N ALA A 355 -22.14 -14.95 -7.54
CA ALA A 355 -20.72 -14.99 -7.91
C ALA A 355 -20.48 -14.89 -9.44
N ASN A 356 -21.46 -15.27 -10.26
CA ASN A 356 -21.43 -15.17 -11.72
C ASN A 356 -22.01 -13.85 -12.26
N ASP A 357 -22.44 -12.94 -11.41
CA ASP A 357 -22.86 -11.59 -11.82
C ASP A 357 -21.66 -10.65 -11.93
N VAL A 358 -20.98 -10.72 -13.07
CA VAL A 358 -19.69 -10.09 -13.31
C VAL A 358 -19.75 -8.93 -14.30
N ALA A 359 -20.94 -8.53 -14.74
CA ALA A 359 -21.13 -7.45 -15.71
C ALA A 359 -20.77 -6.08 -15.11
N ASP A 360 -20.37 -5.18 -15.99
CA ASP A 360 -20.04 -3.79 -15.65
C ASP A 360 -21.32 -2.93 -15.69
N TYR A 361 -21.88 -2.65 -14.54
CA TYR A 361 -23.13 -1.88 -14.41
C TYR A 361 -22.91 -0.38 -14.21
N VAL A 362 -21.68 0.10 -14.31
CA VAL A 362 -21.42 1.55 -14.25
C VAL A 362 -22.00 2.19 -15.51
N VAL A 363 -22.89 3.17 -15.30
CA VAL A 363 -23.57 3.87 -16.40
C VAL A 363 -22.62 4.65 -17.31
N ASP A 364 -23.12 5.01 -18.48
CA ASP A 364 -22.36 5.79 -19.46
C ASP A 364 -21.07 5.10 -19.96
N GLY A 365 -21.15 3.78 -20.12
CA GLY A 365 -20.12 3.01 -20.83
C GLY A 365 -19.14 2.24 -19.96
N GLY A 366 -19.49 2.01 -18.71
CA GLY A 366 -18.72 1.17 -17.81
C GLY A 366 -17.40 1.79 -17.33
N HIS A 367 -16.84 1.23 -16.26
CA HIS A 367 -15.49 1.62 -15.81
C HIS A 367 -14.52 0.45 -15.96
N GLY A 368 -14.79 -0.72 -15.40
CA GLY A 368 -13.91 -1.88 -15.52
C GLY A 368 -13.74 -2.36 -16.96
N THR A 369 -14.77 -2.22 -17.81
CA THR A 369 -14.67 -2.49 -19.26
C THR A 369 -13.65 -1.60 -19.94
N ARG A 370 -13.60 -0.29 -19.60
CA ARG A 370 -12.62 0.66 -20.11
C ARG A 370 -11.20 0.34 -19.64
N VAL A 371 -11.08 0.00 -18.36
CA VAL A 371 -9.80 -0.42 -17.74
C VAL A 371 -9.29 -1.71 -18.39
N ALA A 372 -10.17 -2.70 -18.62
CA ALA A 372 -9.82 -3.94 -19.31
C ALA A 372 -9.34 -3.68 -20.75
N GLY A 373 -9.99 -2.77 -21.48
CA GLY A 373 -9.54 -2.34 -22.80
C GLY A 373 -8.16 -1.66 -22.75
N ALA A 374 -7.91 -0.78 -21.79
CA ALA A 374 -6.62 -0.13 -21.59
C ALA A 374 -5.52 -1.15 -21.22
N ALA A 375 -5.84 -2.16 -20.40
CA ALA A 375 -4.92 -3.24 -20.06
C ALA A 375 -4.60 -4.15 -21.26
N LEU A 376 -5.59 -4.45 -22.09
CA LEU A 376 -5.39 -5.35 -23.24
C LEU A 376 -4.58 -4.69 -24.37
N TYR A 377 -4.88 -3.42 -24.68
CA TYR A 377 -4.36 -2.73 -25.86
C TYR A 377 -3.23 -1.74 -25.57
N GLY A 378 -3.03 -1.37 -24.33
CA GLY A 378 -1.96 -0.43 -23.93
C GLY A 378 -2.17 0.98 -24.52
N ALA A 379 -1.17 1.49 -25.24
CA ALA A 379 -1.11 2.88 -25.67
C ALA A 379 -2.18 3.27 -26.70
N SER A 380 -2.61 2.36 -27.58
CA SER A 380 -3.53 2.68 -28.68
C SER A 380 -4.46 1.52 -29.03
N LEU A 381 -5.73 1.85 -29.24
CA LEU A 381 -6.70 0.89 -29.76
C LEU A 381 -6.48 0.64 -31.25
N PRO A 382 -6.59 -0.62 -31.72
CA PRO A 382 -6.54 -0.92 -33.15
C PRO A 382 -7.77 -0.36 -33.87
N GLY A 383 -7.56 0.27 -35.01
CA GLY A 383 -8.65 0.79 -35.84
C GLY A 383 -9.25 -0.23 -36.79
N ALA A 384 -8.50 -1.26 -37.22
CA ALA A 384 -8.92 -2.32 -38.11
C ALA A 384 -7.94 -3.48 -38.12
N GLY A 385 -8.34 -4.61 -38.72
CA GLY A 385 -7.50 -5.78 -38.95
C GLY A 385 -7.50 -6.79 -37.81
N ARG A 386 -6.62 -7.80 -37.95
CA ARG A 386 -6.48 -8.87 -36.96
C ARG A 386 -5.42 -8.50 -35.94
N VAL A 387 -5.77 -8.66 -34.65
CA VAL A 387 -4.89 -8.42 -33.49
C VAL A 387 -4.88 -9.65 -32.61
N GLU A 388 -3.72 -10.10 -32.21
CA GLU A 388 -3.58 -11.17 -31.25
C GLU A 388 -3.52 -10.62 -29.81
N ALA A 389 -4.37 -11.12 -28.92
CA ALA A 389 -4.33 -10.74 -27.53
C ALA A 389 -3.03 -11.28 -26.90
N PRO A 390 -2.25 -10.45 -26.18
CA PRO A 390 -0.98 -10.89 -25.62
C PRO A 390 -1.12 -11.81 -24.40
N PHE A 391 -2.24 -11.72 -23.67
CA PHE A 391 -2.54 -12.48 -22.46
C PHE A 391 -4.06 -12.54 -22.25
N TRP A 392 -4.50 -13.42 -21.35
CA TRP A 392 -5.89 -13.53 -20.94
C TRP A 392 -6.27 -12.41 -19.96
N LEU A 393 -7.50 -11.92 -20.05
CA LEU A 393 -8.12 -11.03 -19.09
C LEU A 393 -9.01 -11.82 -18.14
N GLN A 394 -8.91 -11.54 -16.85
CA GLN A 394 -9.77 -12.08 -15.81
C GLN A 394 -10.51 -10.95 -15.10
N ASN A 395 -11.73 -11.22 -14.68
CA ASN A 395 -12.68 -10.24 -14.19
C ASN A 395 -13.00 -10.49 -12.72
N ALA A 396 -12.57 -9.57 -11.85
CA ALA A 396 -12.90 -9.54 -10.43
C ALA A 396 -13.80 -8.35 -10.13
N ARG A 397 -15.12 -8.58 -10.12
CA ARG A 397 -16.07 -7.52 -9.81
C ARG A 397 -16.14 -7.26 -8.31
N LEU A 398 -15.88 -6.02 -7.88
CA LEU A 398 -15.89 -5.58 -6.48
C LEU A 398 -16.77 -4.35 -6.24
N LEU A 399 -17.06 -3.54 -7.26
CA LEU A 399 -17.87 -2.32 -7.16
C LEU A 399 -19.33 -2.57 -7.53
N LEU A 400 -20.23 -1.94 -6.78
CA LEU A 400 -21.68 -2.13 -6.90
C LEU A 400 -22.34 -0.92 -7.56
N GLY A 401 -23.38 -1.23 -8.34
CA GLY A 401 -24.36 -0.27 -8.85
C GLY A 401 -23.85 0.66 -9.95
N PRO A 402 -24.71 1.58 -10.38
CA PRO A 402 -24.48 2.42 -11.56
C PRO A 402 -23.39 3.48 -11.36
N ARG A 403 -22.97 3.73 -10.13
CA ARG A 403 -21.88 4.66 -9.81
C ARG A 403 -20.59 3.96 -9.41
N GLY A 404 -20.56 2.64 -9.36
CA GLY A 404 -19.37 1.87 -8.99
C GLY A 404 -18.96 2.12 -7.54
N GLU A 405 -19.88 1.97 -6.61
CA GLU A 405 -19.63 2.20 -5.18
C GLU A 405 -18.99 0.97 -4.53
N LEU A 406 -18.04 1.17 -3.63
CA LEU A 406 -17.55 0.10 -2.77
C LEU A 406 -18.51 -0.04 -1.58
N PRO A 407 -19.25 -1.17 -1.45
CA PRO A 407 -20.19 -1.34 -0.35
C PRO A 407 -19.49 -1.21 1.02
N ARG A 408 -20.08 -0.42 1.93
CA ARG A 408 -19.50 -0.20 3.27
C ARG A 408 -19.38 -1.45 4.13
N ALA A 409 -20.11 -2.51 3.77
CA ALA A 409 -19.97 -3.82 4.42
C ALA A 409 -18.69 -4.57 4.01
N ILE A 410 -18.07 -4.21 2.88
CA ILE A 410 -16.84 -4.83 2.42
C ILE A 410 -15.65 -4.24 3.19
N HIS A 411 -14.89 -5.10 3.85
CA HIS A 411 -13.57 -4.75 4.37
C HIS A 411 -12.52 -5.02 3.28
N PRO A 412 -11.92 -3.99 2.67
CA PRO A 412 -11.08 -4.15 1.48
C PRO A 412 -9.91 -5.15 1.63
N PRO A 413 -9.20 -5.22 2.78
CA PRO A 413 -8.17 -6.24 2.96
C PRO A 413 -8.67 -7.67 2.81
N VAL A 414 -9.83 -7.99 3.40
CA VAL A 414 -10.46 -9.33 3.28
C VAL A 414 -10.84 -9.61 1.84
N ALA A 415 -11.43 -8.62 1.16
CA ALA A 415 -11.80 -8.75 -0.25
C ALA A 415 -10.60 -9.02 -1.16
N LEU A 416 -9.48 -8.32 -0.95
CA LEU A 416 -8.26 -8.53 -1.73
C LEU A 416 -7.70 -9.93 -1.51
N ARG A 417 -7.71 -10.43 -0.28
CA ARG A 417 -7.25 -11.79 0.03
C ARG A 417 -8.04 -12.83 -0.73
N GLU A 418 -9.37 -12.76 -0.67
CA GLU A 418 -10.28 -13.63 -1.43
C GLU A 418 -10.04 -13.57 -2.95
N ILE A 419 -9.82 -12.37 -3.50
CA ILE A 419 -9.52 -12.16 -4.91
C ILE A 419 -8.18 -12.82 -5.28
N ILE A 420 -7.13 -12.58 -4.49
CA ILE A 420 -5.81 -13.15 -4.76
C ILE A 420 -5.84 -14.68 -4.63
N GLU A 421 -6.46 -15.23 -3.61
CA GLU A 421 -6.61 -16.68 -3.46
C GLU A 421 -7.33 -17.29 -4.66
N HIS A 422 -8.43 -16.67 -5.13
CA HIS A 422 -9.18 -17.18 -6.27
C HIS A 422 -8.35 -17.23 -7.58
N PHE A 423 -7.64 -16.16 -7.90
CA PHE A 423 -6.95 -16.05 -9.19
C PHE A 423 -5.50 -16.55 -9.14
N ARG A 424 -4.80 -16.36 -8.02
CA ARG A 424 -3.41 -16.79 -7.86
C ARG A 424 -3.30 -18.32 -7.69
N ASP A 425 -4.26 -18.92 -6.97
CA ASP A 425 -4.35 -20.36 -6.78
C ASP A 425 -5.19 -21.04 -7.87
N GLY A 426 -5.85 -20.25 -8.72
CA GLY A 426 -6.61 -20.71 -9.87
C GLY A 426 -5.73 -21.22 -11.03
N PRO A 427 -6.36 -21.72 -12.11
CA PRO A 427 -5.66 -22.48 -13.17
C PRO A 427 -4.60 -21.67 -13.94
N ARG A 428 -4.68 -20.33 -13.95
CA ARG A 428 -3.68 -19.48 -14.63
C ARG A 428 -2.58 -18.95 -13.73
N HIS A 429 -2.67 -19.20 -12.42
CA HIS A 429 -1.69 -18.74 -11.44
C HIS A 429 -1.37 -17.24 -11.57
N THR A 430 -2.41 -16.41 -11.69
CA THR A 430 -2.32 -15.00 -12.03
C THR A 430 -1.52 -14.21 -11.00
N ARG A 431 -0.58 -13.40 -11.47
CA ARG A 431 0.31 -12.59 -10.62
C ARG A 431 0.17 -11.09 -10.86
N ILE A 432 -0.44 -10.65 -11.96
CA ILE A 432 -0.64 -9.24 -12.28
C ILE A 432 -2.09 -8.85 -12.03
N PHE A 433 -2.28 -7.85 -11.16
CA PHE A 433 -3.58 -7.35 -10.77
C PHE A 433 -3.67 -5.84 -11.04
N ASN A 434 -4.54 -5.44 -11.96
CA ASN A 434 -4.93 -4.04 -12.07
C ASN A 434 -5.91 -3.73 -10.93
N HIS A 435 -5.59 -2.71 -10.14
CA HIS A 435 -6.46 -2.23 -9.07
C HIS A 435 -6.71 -0.74 -9.27
N SER A 436 -7.75 -0.43 -10.06
CA SER A 436 -8.12 0.94 -10.40
C SER A 436 -9.16 1.54 -9.46
N ILE A 437 -9.19 1.05 -8.22
CA ILE A 437 -10.05 1.49 -7.14
C ILE A 437 -9.24 2.30 -6.13
N SER A 438 -9.74 3.47 -5.77
CA SER A 438 -9.11 4.34 -4.77
C SER A 438 -10.15 5.15 -4.01
N SER A 439 -9.81 5.56 -2.78
CA SER A 439 -10.62 6.46 -1.96
C SER A 439 -10.81 7.82 -2.66
N ASP A 440 -11.93 8.48 -2.38
CA ASP A 440 -12.18 9.86 -2.81
C ASP A 440 -11.36 10.89 -2.01
N ARG A 441 -10.73 10.48 -0.91
CA ARG A 441 -9.96 11.33 0.01
C ARG A 441 -8.47 11.03 -0.05
N PRO A 442 -7.63 12.00 0.37
CA PRO A 442 -6.21 11.78 0.56
C PRO A 442 -5.95 10.64 1.55
N ALA A 443 -4.96 9.80 1.26
CA ALA A 443 -4.49 8.79 2.21
C ALA A 443 -3.98 9.44 3.50
N ARG A 444 -4.14 8.74 4.61
CA ARG A 444 -3.66 9.20 5.92
C ARG A 444 -2.15 9.31 5.94
N SER A 445 -1.66 10.26 6.73
CA SER A 445 -0.24 10.56 6.82
C SER A 445 0.47 9.94 8.03
N LEU A 446 -0.28 9.42 9.00
CA LEU A 446 0.29 8.93 10.25
C LEU A 446 0.71 7.45 10.19
N ARG A 447 -0.01 6.64 9.42
CA ARG A 447 0.18 5.19 9.38
C ARG A 447 -0.25 4.61 8.05
N MET A 448 0.34 3.47 7.68
CA MET A 448 -0.14 2.67 6.56
C MET A 448 -1.56 2.17 6.83
N SER A 449 -2.48 2.38 5.89
CA SER A 449 -3.84 1.85 6.00
C SER A 449 -3.83 0.31 5.98
N SER A 450 -4.87 -0.32 6.51
CA SER A 450 -5.04 -1.77 6.42
C SER A 450 -5.10 -2.24 4.97
N TRP A 451 -5.78 -1.48 4.11
CA TRP A 451 -5.89 -1.79 2.69
C TRP A 451 -4.55 -1.80 1.97
N ALA A 452 -3.74 -0.74 2.12
CA ALA A 452 -2.41 -0.67 1.52
C ALA A 452 -1.44 -1.69 2.13
N ALA A 453 -1.53 -1.95 3.44
CA ALA A 453 -0.71 -2.95 4.11
C ALA A 453 -1.05 -4.38 3.66
N GLU A 454 -2.32 -4.68 3.39
CA GLU A 454 -2.71 -5.97 2.79
C GLU A 454 -2.12 -6.13 1.38
N MET A 455 -2.14 -5.07 0.55
CA MET A 455 -1.46 -5.11 -0.76
C MET A 455 0.03 -5.42 -0.61
N ASP A 456 0.70 -4.78 0.35
CA ASP A 456 2.12 -5.02 0.62
C ASP A 456 2.36 -6.45 1.11
N PHE A 457 1.50 -6.96 1.98
CA PHE A 457 1.59 -8.33 2.49
C PHE A 457 1.36 -9.38 1.38
N LEU A 458 0.34 -9.20 0.55
CA LEU A 458 0.05 -10.10 -0.56
C LEU A 458 1.14 -10.04 -1.63
N SER A 459 1.68 -8.86 -1.94
CA SER A 459 2.82 -8.72 -2.85
C SER A 459 4.05 -9.48 -2.34
N HIS A 460 4.32 -9.41 -1.04
CA HIS A 460 5.43 -10.12 -0.41
C HIS A 460 5.20 -11.63 -0.34
N SER A 461 4.07 -12.06 0.19
CA SER A 461 3.81 -13.47 0.52
C SER A 461 3.38 -14.34 -0.67
N ARG A 462 2.79 -13.72 -1.72
CA ARG A 462 2.19 -14.43 -2.85
C ARG A 462 2.90 -14.16 -4.19
N ASP A 463 3.95 -13.32 -4.21
CA ASP A 463 4.64 -12.86 -5.42
C ASP A 463 3.65 -12.33 -6.47
N VAL A 464 2.83 -11.36 -6.08
CA VAL A 464 1.89 -10.66 -6.96
C VAL A 464 2.25 -9.19 -7.10
N LEU A 465 1.94 -8.59 -8.23
CA LEU A 465 2.13 -7.17 -8.51
C LEU A 465 0.77 -6.48 -8.69
N PHE A 466 0.46 -5.55 -7.80
CA PHE A 466 -0.66 -4.64 -7.98
C PHE A 466 -0.21 -3.42 -8.78
N ILE A 467 -0.94 -3.12 -9.87
CA ILE A 467 -0.84 -1.86 -10.60
C ILE A 467 -1.97 -0.97 -10.08
N GLN A 468 -1.59 0.00 -9.25
CA GLN A 468 -2.52 0.81 -8.46
C GLN A 468 -2.67 2.20 -9.03
N ALA A 469 -3.90 2.63 -9.32
CA ALA A 469 -4.18 4.03 -9.65
C ALA A 469 -3.93 4.95 -8.44
N ILE A 470 -3.25 6.09 -8.64
CA ILE A 470 -2.94 7.01 -7.52
C ILE A 470 -4.18 7.72 -6.96
N GLY A 471 -5.27 7.73 -7.72
CA GLY A 471 -6.52 8.40 -7.40
C GLY A 471 -6.70 9.72 -8.13
N ASN A 472 -7.95 10.18 -8.17
CA ASN A 472 -8.37 11.37 -8.89
C ASN A 472 -8.84 12.47 -7.93
N LEU A 473 -8.58 13.73 -8.29
CA LEU A 473 -9.33 14.86 -7.76
C LEU A 473 -10.66 14.96 -8.51
N SER A 474 -11.72 15.17 -7.77
CA SER A 474 -13.05 15.34 -8.35
C SER A 474 -13.14 16.64 -9.16
N ARG A 475 -14.03 16.63 -10.16
CA ARG A 475 -14.54 17.81 -10.81
C ARG A 475 -15.76 18.34 -10.01
N GLY A 476 -16.14 19.57 -10.20
CA GLY A 476 -17.31 20.14 -9.55
C GLY A 476 -17.04 20.66 -8.14
N HIS A 477 -18.11 20.94 -7.37
CA HIS A 477 -17.96 21.53 -6.06
C HIS A 477 -17.81 20.48 -4.96
N GLY A 478 -16.79 20.66 -4.12
CA GLY A 478 -16.48 19.80 -2.98
C GLY A 478 -16.82 20.45 -1.62
N SER A 479 -16.09 20.05 -0.61
CA SER A 479 -16.13 20.65 0.73
C SER A 479 -14.81 21.37 1.02
N GLN A 480 -14.80 22.18 2.09
CA GLN A 480 -13.54 22.83 2.52
C GLN A 480 -12.44 21.82 2.87
N SER A 481 -12.81 20.67 3.40
CA SER A 481 -11.86 19.60 3.76
C SER A 481 -11.45 18.72 2.56
N ASN A 482 -12.24 18.71 1.47
CA ASN A 482 -11.95 17.97 0.25
C ASN A 482 -12.31 18.81 -0.99
N PRO A 483 -11.53 19.86 -1.28
CA PRO A 483 -11.77 20.74 -2.43
C PRO A 483 -11.52 19.99 -3.74
N THR A 484 -12.30 20.33 -4.75
CA THR A 484 -12.20 19.80 -6.10
C THR A 484 -11.28 20.65 -6.99
N ILE A 485 -11.08 20.22 -8.23
CA ILE A 485 -10.31 20.99 -9.21
C ILE A 485 -10.94 22.36 -9.44
N GLU A 486 -12.27 22.42 -9.60
CA GLU A 486 -13.00 23.68 -9.83
C GLU A 486 -12.92 24.59 -8.61
N ASP A 487 -12.94 24.05 -7.39
CA ASP A 487 -12.75 24.83 -6.15
C ASP A 487 -11.33 25.42 -6.07
N HIS A 488 -10.30 24.65 -6.40
CA HIS A 488 -8.93 25.15 -6.42
C HIS A 488 -8.75 26.29 -7.42
N LEU A 489 -9.17 26.06 -8.66
CA LEU A 489 -9.03 27.06 -9.72
C LEU A 489 -9.88 28.31 -9.46
N SER A 490 -11.12 28.16 -8.96
CA SER A 490 -12.00 29.29 -8.57
C SER A 490 -11.45 30.11 -7.41
N ALA A 491 -10.73 29.46 -6.49
CA ALA A 491 -10.02 30.14 -5.40
C ALA A 491 -8.69 30.79 -5.84
N GLY A 492 -8.36 30.77 -7.13
CA GLY A 492 -7.12 31.34 -7.67
C GLY A 492 -5.86 30.49 -7.46
N ARG A 493 -6.01 29.25 -6.99
CA ARG A 493 -4.88 28.31 -6.90
C ARG A 493 -4.62 27.72 -8.29
N SER A 494 -3.48 28.09 -8.86
CA SER A 494 -3.14 27.72 -10.23
C SER A 494 -2.74 26.23 -10.37
N TRP A 495 -2.91 25.68 -11.57
CA TRP A 495 -2.27 24.43 -11.94
C TRP A 495 -0.81 24.71 -12.37
N PRO A 496 0.18 23.87 -11.98
CA PRO A 496 0.05 22.64 -11.18
C PRO A 496 0.16 22.85 -9.66
N ASP A 497 0.20 24.08 -9.14
CA ASP A 497 0.51 24.38 -7.75
C ASP A 497 -0.45 23.71 -6.77
N TYR A 498 -1.75 23.66 -7.08
CA TYR A 498 -2.72 23.00 -6.19
C TYR A 498 -2.50 21.49 -6.05
N LEU A 499 -1.78 20.85 -6.99
CA LEU A 499 -1.45 19.42 -6.86
C LEU A 499 -0.53 19.13 -5.66
N PHE A 500 0.17 20.14 -5.14
CA PHE A 500 1.00 20.02 -3.95
C PHE A 500 0.27 20.25 -2.63
N GLU A 501 -1.00 20.65 -2.70
CA GLU A 501 -1.84 20.81 -1.52
C GLU A 501 -2.13 19.47 -0.81
N ARG A 502 -2.39 19.53 0.51
CA ARG A 502 -2.72 18.31 1.29
C ARG A 502 -3.91 17.55 0.72
N SER A 503 -4.90 18.26 0.19
CA SER A 503 -6.10 17.69 -0.42
C SER A 503 -5.83 16.93 -1.72
N ALA A 504 -4.74 17.24 -2.42
CA ALA A 504 -4.35 16.60 -3.67
C ALA A 504 -3.36 15.43 -3.49
N ARG A 505 -3.00 15.08 -2.24
CA ARG A 505 -2.15 13.92 -1.99
C ARG A 505 -2.81 12.63 -2.47
N LEU A 506 -1.97 11.63 -2.75
CA LEU A 506 -2.40 10.30 -3.18
C LEU A 506 -3.55 9.75 -2.32
N ALA A 507 -4.42 8.97 -2.94
CA ALA A 507 -5.56 8.34 -2.28
C ALA A 507 -5.19 6.96 -1.71
N ASN A 508 -5.96 6.48 -0.72
CA ASN A 508 -5.84 5.10 -0.26
C ASN A 508 -6.39 4.14 -1.36
N PRO A 509 -5.72 3.00 -1.68
CA PRO A 509 -4.53 2.40 -1.06
C PRO A 509 -3.20 2.72 -1.78
N ALA A 510 -3.13 3.75 -2.61
CA ALA A 510 -1.94 4.09 -3.41
C ALA A 510 -0.67 4.42 -2.58
N GLN A 511 -0.79 4.47 -1.24
CA GLN A 511 0.35 4.60 -0.33
C GLN A 511 1.13 3.29 -0.12
N SER A 512 0.66 2.14 -0.62
CA SER A 512 1.37 0.86 -0.57
C SER A 512 2.80 1.00 -1.09
N LEU A 513 3.77 0.42 -0.40
CA LEU A 513 5.19 0.49 -0.79
C LEU A 513 5.56 -0.57 -1.83
N GLN A 514 4.80 -1.67 -1.92
CA GLN A 514 5.10 -2.78 -2.81
C GLN A 514 4.24 -2.80 -4.08
N ALA A 515 3.08 -2.15 -4.09
CA ALA A 515 2.33 -1.89 -5.31
C ALA A 515 3.02 -0.86 -6.21
N LEU A 516 2.89 -1.01 -7.52
CA LEU A 516 3.31 -0.02 -8.51
C LEU A 516 2.19 1.03 -8.68
N THR A 517 2.40 2.21 -8.11
CA THR A 517 1.41 3.29 -8.15
C THR A 517 1.56 4.13 -9.41
N VAL A 518 0.45 4.37 -10.12
CA VAL A 518 0.43 5.05 -11.41
C VAL A 518 -0.32 6.38 -11.32
N GLY A 519 0.37 7.47 -11.67
CA GLY A 519 -0.21 8.79 -11.86
C GLY A 519 -0.63 9.04 -13.31
N SER A 520 -1.24 10.20 -13.57
CA SER A 520 -1.74 10.54 -14.91
C SER A 520 -1.08 11.79 -15.49
N ILE A 521 -0.79 11.74 -16.79
CA ILE A 521 -0.35 12.88 -17.60
C ILE A 521 -1.30 13.13 -18.78
N ALA A 522 -1.33 14.38 -19.24
CA ALA A 522 -2.15 14.80 -20.38
C ALA A 522 -1.57 14.30 -21.71
N MET A 523 -2.44 13.84 -22.61
CA MET A 523 -2.05 13.30 -23.92
C MET A 523 -1.63 14.41 -24.89
N GLU A 524 -2.43 15.47 -24.97
CA GLU A 524 -2.31 16.54 -25.96
C GLU A 524 -2.51 17.91 -25.31
N THR A 525 -1.94 18.93 -25.90
CA THR A 525 -2.29 20.31 -25.60
C THR A 525 -3.48 20.70 -26.48
N TYR A 526 -4.67 20.57 -25.90
CA TYR A 526 -5.92 20.87 -26.62
C TYR A 526 -6.24 22.36 -26.63
N ARG A 527 -6.75 22.86 -27.75
CA ARG A 527 -7.31 24.20 -27.86
C ARG A 527 -8.43 24.23 -28.91
N ASP A 528 -9.58 24.75 -28.51
CA ASP A 528 -10.73 24.99 -29.38
C ASP A 528 -11.48 26.26 -28.94
N GLY A 529 -11.43 27.29 -29.73
CA GLY A 529 -11.92 28.62 -29.36
C GLY A 529 -11.25 29.15 -28.11
N ASN A 530 -12.04 29.44 -27.07
CA ASN A 530 -11.55 29.89 -25.79
C ASN A 530 -11.14 28.72 -24.86
N ARG A 531 -11.55 27.48 -25.19
CA ARG A 531 -11.24 26.31 -24.39
C ARG A 531 -9.83 25.81 -24.65
N ARG A 532 -9.13 25.49 -23.59
CA ARG A 532 -7.81 24.84 -23.58
C ARG A 532 -7.74 23.76 -22.53
N SER A 533 -6.92 22.74 -22.74
CA SER A 533 -6.58 21.79 -21.66
C SER A 533 -5.98 22.54 -20.46
N VAL A 534 -6.25 22.09 -19.25
CA VAL A 534 -5.65 22.65 -18.04
C VAL A 534 -4.15 22.37 -18.04
N ALA A 535 -3.76 21.12 -18.31
CA ALA A 535 -2.37 20.73 -18.48
C ALA A 535 -1.93 20.80 -19.95
N ARG A 536 -0.63 20.93 -20.19
CA ARG A 536 -0.01 20.75 -21.50
C ARG A 536 0.27 19.27 -21.74
N ALA A 537 0.46 18.88 -22.98
CA ALA A 537 0.89 17.53 -23.34
C ALA A 537 2.08 17.07 -22.49
N THR A 538 2.04 15.84 -22.02
CA THR A 538 3.05 15.19 -21.16
C THR A 538 3.24 15.80 -19.76
N HIS A 539 2.45 16.79 -19.38
CA HIS A 539 2.44 17.34 -18.02
C HIS A 539 1.40 16.61 -17.15
N PRO A 540 1.52 16.68 -15.81
CA PRO A 540 0.55 16.06 -14.91
C PRO A 540 -0.88 16.51 -15.19
N SER A 541 -1.80 15.57 -15.33
CA SER A 541 -3.22 15.85 -15.53
C SER A 541 -3.79 16.67 -14.38
N ALA A 542 -4.76 17.55 -14.67
CA ALA A 542 -5.39 18.40 -13.66
C ALA A 542 -6.02 17.62 -12.51
N PHE A 543 -6.45 16.39 -12.76
CA PHE A 543 -7.12 15.52 -11.78
C PHE A 543 -6.18 14.55 -11.06
N THR A 544 -4.93 14.38 -11.51
CA THR A 544 -4.03 13.40 -10.89
C THR A 544 -3.71 13.80 -9.46
N ARG A 545 -3.83 12.86 -8.55
CA ARG A 545 -3.26 13.05 -7.21
C ARG A 545 -1.75 12.89 -7.26
N CYS A 546 -1.02 13.37 -6.24
CA CYS A 546 0.43 13.32 -6.22
C CYS A 546 1.01 12.86 -4.87
N GLY A 547 2.30 12.54 -4.85
CA GLY A 547 3.09 12.18 -3.66
C GLY A 547 3.57 13.39 -2.85
N CYS A 548 4.32 13.22 -1.76
CA CYS A 548 4.96 11.99 -1.33
C CYS A 548 3.95 11.04 -0.65
N GLY A 549 4.28 9.75 -0.67
CA GLY A 549 3.63 8.76 0.17
C GLY A 549 4.05 8.91 1.64
N LEU A 550 3.80 7.86 2.46
CA LEU A 550 4.25 7.79 3.84
C LEU A 550 5.78 7.76 3.90
N TRP A 551 6.32 8.40 4.95
CA TRP A 551 7.76 8.45 5.22
C TRP A 551 8.58 8.99 4.03
N ASP A 552 8.00 9.97 3.33
CA ASP A 552 8.57 10.59 2.12
C ASP A 552 8.84 9.60 0.98
N SER A 553 8.16 8.44 0.97
CA SER A 553 8.27 7.49 -0.14
C SER A 553 7.85 8.15 -1.45
N MET A 554 8.59 7.85 -2.51
CA MET A 554 8.30 8.37 -3.83
C MET A 554 7.01 7.74 -4.39
N LYS A 555 6.03 8.60 -4.66
CA LYS A 555 4.76 8.25 -5.31
C LYS A 555 4.30 9.43 -6.18
N PRO A 556 3.72 9.17 -7.38
CA PRO A 556 3.56 7.86 -8.01
C PRO A 556 4.91 7.18 -8.27
N ASP A 557 4.92 5.85 -8.51
CA ASP A 557 6.13 5.20 -9.01
C ASP A 557 6.36 5.57 -10.48
N VAL A 558 5.31 5.54 -11.30
CA VAL A 558 5.33 5.93 -12.72
C VAL A 558 4.09 6.71 -13.10
N VAL A 559 4.10 7.32 -14.28
CA VAL A 559 2.93 8.01 -14.87
C VAL A 559 2.64 7.48 -16.26
N GLU A 560 1.37 7.59 -16.69
CA GLU A 560 0.96 7.22 -18.04
C GLU A 560 -0.20 8.13 -18.50
N PHE A 561 -0.54 8.09 -19.77
CA PHE A 561 -1.55 8.96 -20.36
C PHE A 561 -2.98 8.58 -19.93
N GLY A 562 -3.59 9.39 -19.07
CA GLY A 562 -4.99 9.24 -18.61
C GLY A 562 -5.93 10.35 -19.07
N GLY A 563 -5.43 11.31 -19.87
CA GLY A 563 -6.20 12.46 -20.38
C GLY A 563 -6.10 13.70 -19.49
N ASP A 564 -6.97 14.70 -19.74
CA ASP A 564 -7.04 15.94 -18.96
C ASP A 564 -8.44 16.57 -19.05
N TYR A 565 -8.67 17.66 -18.34
CA TYR A 565 -9.85 18.52 -18.48
C TYR A 565 -9.55 19.74 -19.36
N ALA A 566 -10.58 20.29 -20.00
CA ALA A 566 -10.51 21.56 -20.69
C ALA A 566 -11.28 22.66 -19.93
N TRP A 567 -10.75 23.87 -19.96
CA TRP A 567 -11.29 25.06 -19.32
C TRP A 567 -11.16 26.28 -20.23
N ASP A 568 -12.13 27.19 -20.22
CA ASP A 568 -12.17 28.41 -21.02
C ASP A 568 -11.58 29.64 -20.31
N GLY A 569 -11.10 29.49 -19.09
CA GLY A 569 -10.58 30.58 -18.27
C GLY A 569 -11.63 31.37 -17.51
N ALA A 570 -12.92 31.00 -17.61
CA ALA A 570 -14.00 31.69 -16.89
C ALA A 570 -13.95 31.45 -15.38
N ASN A 571 -14.56 32.38 -14.63
CA ASN A 571 -14.79 32.23 -13.20
C ASN A 571 -16.26 32.61 -12.89
N PRO A 572 -17.08 31.71 -12.28
CA PRO A 572 -16.69 30.44 -11.70
C PRO A 572 -16.21 29.44 -12.74
N VAL A 573 -15.26 28.57 -12.32
CA VAL A 573 -14.67 27.57 -13.18
C VAL A 573 -15.69 26.50 -13.54
N SER A 574 -15.71 26.11 -14.79
CA SER A 574 -16.44 24.95 -15.28
C SER A 574 -15.56 24.12 -16.19
N LEU A 575 -15.28 22.90 -15.82
CA LEU A 575 -14.44 21.98 -16.58
C LEU A 575 -15.25 21.17 -17.58
N ALA A 576 -14.68 20.91 -18.75
CA ALA A 576 -15.27 20.12 -19.81
C ALA A 576 -14.38 18.95 -20.22
N LEU A 577 -14.98 17.96 -20.90
CA LEU A 577 -14.32 16.77 -21.44
C LEU A 577 -14.49 16.69 -22.98
N PRO A 578 -13.93 17.61 -23.76
CA PRO A 578 -13.96 17.45 -25.21
C PRO A 578 -13.12 16.22 -25.63
N PRO A 579 -13.48 15.53 -26.72
CA PRO A 579 -12.76 14.33 -27.17
C PRO A 579 -11.24 14.49 -27.31
N GLY A 580 -10.77 15.70 -27.61
CA GLY A 580 -9.35 16.00 -27.73
C GLY A 580 -8.51 15.87 -26.49
N VAL A 581 -9.13 15.92 -25.29
CA VAL A 581 -8.41 15.74 -24.01
C VAL A 581 -8.56 14.32 -23.44
N CYS A 582 -9.49 13.51 -23.98
CA CYS A 582 -9.80 12.18 -23.46
C CYS A 582 -9.03 11.08 -24.21
N PRO A 583 -8.56 10.03 -23.54
CA PRO A 583 -8.02 8.86 -24.20
C PRO A 583 -9.11 8.11 -24.98
N SER A 584 -8.71 7.44 -26.07
CA SER A 584 -9.60 6.50 -26.75
C SER A 584 -9.67 5.20 -25.94
N LEU A 585 -10.86 4.78 -25.54
CA LEU A 585 -11.08 3.62 -24.68
C LEU A 585 -12.17 2.71 -25.23
N VAL A 586 -12.04 1.40 -25.00
CA VAL A 586 -13.14 0.44 -25.17
C VAL A 586 -14.24 0.85 -24.20
N ARG A 587 -15.47 0.93 -24.66
CA ARG A 587 -16.61 1.42 -23.88
C ARG A 587 -17.69 0.33 -23.80
N SER A 588 -18.18 0.04 -22.60
CA SER A 588 -19.33 -0.85 -22.46
C SER A 588 -20.53 -0.33 -23.25
N THR A 589 -21.21 -1.24 -23.94
CA THR A 589 -22.42 -0.97 -24.74
C THR A 589 -23.68 -1.49 -24.05
N LEU A 590 -23.61 -1.89 -22.79
CA LEU A 590 -24.76 -2.42 -22.02
C LEU A 590 -25.88 -1.37 -21.89
N ASP A 591 -25.51 -0.10 -21.76
CA ASP A 591 -26.44 1.04 -21.71
C ASP A 591 -26.58 1.74 -23.06
N GLY A 592 -26.16 1.08 -24.18
CA GLY A 592 -26.09 1.69 -25.50
C GLY A 592 -24.84 2.57 -25.70
N GLY A 593 -24.77 3.27 -26.84
CA GLY A 593 -23.67 4.13 -27.22
C GLY A 593 -22.53 3.40 -27.94
N PRO A 594 -21.49 4.13 -28.41
CA PRO A 594 -20.42 3.58 -29.24
C PRO A 594 -19.56 2.59 -28.45
N ALA A 595 -19.00 1.60 -29.15
CA ALA A 595 -18.10 0.60 -28.58
C ALA A 595 -16.70 1.15 -28.19
N VAL A 596 -16.34 2.28 -28.77
CA VAL A 596 -15.09 3.03 -28.48
C VAL A 596 -15.47 4.50 -28.31
N ALA A 597 -14.95 5.14 -27.27
CA ALA A 597 -15.21 6.56 -27.03
C ALA A 597 -14.00 7.31 -26.47
N ARG A 598 -14.03 8.64 -26.63
CA ARG A 598 -13.11 9.62 -26.02
C ARG A 598 -13.96 10.57 -25.15
N ASP A 599 -14.43 10.09 -24.02
CA ASP A 599 -15.49 10.71 -23.22
C ASP A 599 -15.20 10.76 -21.71
N VAL A 600 -14.06 10.23 -21.28
CA VAL A 600 -13.67 10.13 -19.87
C VAL A 600 -12.17 10.25 -19.71
N VAL A 601 -11.73 10.68 -18.51
CA VAL A 601 -10.32 10.79 -18.10
C VAL A 601 -10.15 10.16 -16.73
N GLY A 602 -8.96 9.67 -16.41
CA GLY A 602 -8.70 9.09 -15.09
C GLY A 602 -7.36 8.39 -14.96
N THR A 603 -6.84 8.34 -13.74
CA THR A 603 -5.64 7.57 -13.39
C THR A 603 -5.86 6.06 -13.54
N SER A 604 -7.11 5.60 -13.52
CA SER A 604 -7.51 4.22 -13.79
C SER A 604 -7.08 3.74 -15.18
N PHE A 605 -7.20 4.60 -16.18
CA PHE A 605 -6.83 4.29 -17.56
C PHE A 605 -5.32 4.33 -17.79
N ALA A 606 -4.63 5.24 -17.09
CA ALA A 606 -3.18 5.24 -16.99
C ALA A 606 -2.66 3.94 -16.34
N ALA A 607 -3.26 3.51 -15.25
CA ALA A 607 -2.94 2.23 -14.59
C ALA A 607 -3.21 1.04 -15.52
N GLY A 608 -4.32 1.04 -16.26
CA GLY A 608 -4.60 0.01 -17.28
C GLY A 608 -3.48 -0.11 -18.33
N ARG A 609 -2.96 1.01 -18.84
CA ARG A 609 -1.84 1.01 -19.80
C ARG A 609 -0.54 0.47 -19.21
N VAL A 610 -0.22 0.79 -17.96
CA VAL A 610 0.94 0.21 -17.27
C VAL A 610 0.73 -1.29 -17.00
N THR A 611 -0.52 -1.71 -16.75
CA THR A 611 -0.89 -3.12 -16.62
C THR A 611 -0.60 -3.90 -17.90
N HIS A 612 -0.79 -3.28 -19.07
CA HIS A 612 -0.38 -3.87 -20.35
C HIS A 612 1.11 -4.23 -20.37
N VAL A 613 1.96 -3.29 -19.96
CA VAL A 613 3.42 -3.53 -19.89
C VAL A 613 3.76 -4.67 -18.92
N ALA A 614 3.10 -4.71 -17.76
CA ALA A 614 3.29 -5.78 -16.79
C ALA A 614 2.86 -7.15 -17.34
N GLY A 615 1.74 -7.22 -18.08
CA GLY A 615 1.25 -8.43 -18.73
C GLY A 615 2.20 -8.93 -19.83
N LEU A 616 2.80 -8.01 -20.60
CA LEU A 616 3.83 -8.37 -21.59
C LEU A 616 5.09 -8.95 -20.94
N LEU A 617 5.50 -8.41 -19.79
CA LEU A 617 6.62 -8.91 -19.02
C LEU A 617 6.33 -10.29 -18.42
N GLU A 618 5.13 -10.52 -17.89
CA GLU A 618 4.70 -11.85 -17.40
C GLU A 618 4.72 -12.90 -18.52
N LYS A 619 4.29 -12.53 -19.74
CA LYS A 619 4.37 -13.41 -20.91
C LYS A 619 5.82 -13.71 -21.30
N LEU A 620 6.70 -12.70 -21.28
CA LEU A 620 8.09 -12.81 -21.73
C LEU A 620 8.99 -13.53 -20.72
N LEU A 621 8.78 -13.30 -19.44
CA LEU A 621 9.63 -13.75 -18.34
C LEU A 621 8.80 -14.50 -17.27
N PRO A 622 8.08 -15.59 -17.65
CA PRO A 622 7.08 -16.22 -16.76
C PRO A 622 7.68 -16.85 -15.49
N ASP A 623 8.97 -17.16 -15.50
CA ASP A 623 9.69 -17.80 -14.39
C ASP A 623 10.33 -16.79 -13.43
N GLU A 624 10.36 -15.50 -13.79
CA GLU A 624 10.91 -14.45 -12.94
C GLU A 624 9.87 -13.97 -11.92
N SER A 625 10.37 -13.44 -10.79
CA SER A 625 9.52 -12.80 -9.77
C SER A 625 8.87 -11.52 -10.31
N THR A 626 7.70 -11.17 -9.79
CA THR A 626 7.03 -9.89 -10.07
C THR A 626 7.89 -8.68 -9.68
N LEU A 627 8.87 -8.84 -8.79
CA LEU A 627 9.87 -7.81 -8.48
C LEU A 627 10.71 -7.42 -9.69
N VAL A 628 11.01 -8.37 -10.59
CA VAL A 628 11.72 -8.10 -11.85
C VAL A 628 10.84 -7.25 -12.76
N TYR A 629 9.54 -7.55 -12.87
CA TYR A 629 8.60 -6.75 -13.68
C TYR A 629 8.51 -5.31 -13.17
N ARG A 630 8.35 -5.16 -11.84
CA ARG A 630 8.33 -3.84 -11.19
C ARG A 630 9.63 -3.07 -11.47
N ALA A 631 10.79 -3.73 -11.38
CA ALA A 631 12.08 -3.12 -11.69
C ALA A 631 12.19 -2.70 -13.17
N LEU A 632 11.79 -3.56 -14.10
CA LEU A 632 11.87 -3.28 -15.55
C LEU A 632 10.91 -2.16 -15.97
N ILE A 633 9.69 -2.10 -15.41
CA ILE A 633 8.75 -1.01 -15.65
C ILE A 633 9.37 0.32 -15.17
N ALA A 634 9.87 0.37 -13.93
CA ALA A 634 10.51 1.58 -13.39
C ALA A 634 11.76 1.97 -14.18
N GLN A 635 12.61 1.01 -14.55
CA GLN A 635 13.84 1.26 -15.31
C GLN A 635 13.58 1.70 -16.75
N SER A 636 12.49 1.22 -17.37
CA SER A 636 12.10 1.64 -18.72
C SER A 636 11.61 3.07 -18.76
N ALA A 637 11.11 3.59 -17.63
CA ALA A 637 10.48 4.89 -17.54
C ALA A 637 11.46 6.04 -17.79
N ARG A 638 10.95 7.11 -18.42
CA ARG A 638 11.71 8.36 -18.68
C ARG A 638 10.85 9.57 -18.40
N TRP A 639 11.47 10.58 -17.86
CA TRP A 639 10.83 11.89 -17.73
C TRP A 639 10.61 12.53 -19.09
N PRO A 640 9.51 13.25 -19.28
CA PRO A 640 9.34 14.13 -20.43
C PRO A 640 10.44 15.19 -20.47
N ASP A 641 10.80 15.64 -21.68
CA ASP A 641 11.90 16.59 -21.92
C ASP A 641 11.86 17.86 -21.05
N TRP A 642 10.65 18.39 -20.80
CA TRP A 642 10.48 19.59 -19.98
C TRP A 642 10.90 19.37 -18.53
N ALA A 643 10.68 18.16 -17.98
CA ALA A 643 11.06 17.80 -16.61
C ALA A 643 12.54 17.42 -16.51
N GLU A 644 13.07 16.71 -17.51
CA GLU A 644 14.48 16.32 -17.55
C GLU A 644 15.41 17.54 -17.60
N ARG A 645 15.02 18.58 -18.31
CA ARG A 645 15.80 19.84 -18.46
C ARG A 645 15.64 20.82 -17.30
N ALA A 646 14.77 20.54 -16.34
CA ALA A 646 14.54 21.42 -15.19
C ALA A 646 15.76 21.54 -14.27
N VAL A 647 15.85 22.63 -13.53
CA VAL A 647 16.88 22.82 -12.50
C VAL A 647 16.66 21.87 -11.31
N VAL A 648 17.71 21.64 -10.51
CA VAL A 648 17.71 20.62 -9.44
C VAL A 648 16.55 20.80 -8.45
N ASP A 649 16.27 22.02 -8.02
CA ASP A 649 15.19 22.30 -7.06
C ASP A 649 13.79 22.01 -7.63
N GLU A 650 13.60 22.20 -8.93
CA GLU A 650 12.36 21.84 -9.59
C GLU A 650 12.23 20.33 -9.79
N LYS A 651 13.35 19.62 -10.02
CA LYS A 651 13.38 18.16 -10.12
C LYS A 651 12.84 17.48 -8.87
N ALA A 652 13.11 18.01 -7.69
CA ALA A 652 12.56 17.52 -6.43
C ALA A 652 11.02 17.60 -6.38
N LYS A 653 10.42 18.63 -7.00
CA LYS A 653 8.95 18.73 -7.16
C LYS A 653 8.44 17.76 -8.22
N HIS A 654 9.18 17.62 -9.33
CA HIS A 654 8.81 16.74 -10.43
C HIS A 654 8.76 15.26 -10.02
N ILE A 655 9.63 14.81 -9.11
CA ILE A 655 9.57 13.45 -8.54
C ILE A 655 8.19 13.17 -7.93
N ARG A 656 7.61 14.13 -7.21
CA ARG A 656 6.28 13.98 -6.58
C ARG A 656 5.13 13.90 -7.58
N LEU A 657 5.33 14.39 -8.80
CA LEU A 657 4.33 14.42 -9.87
C LEU A 657 4.50 13.27 -10.86
N LEU A 658 5.73 12.86 -11.14
CA LEU A 658 6.09 11.98 -12.25
C LEU A 658 6.72 10.64 -11.81
N GLY A 659 7.18 10.53 -10.56
CA GLY A 659 7.97 9.37 -10.13
C GLY A 659 9.17 9.12 -11.03
N TYR A 660 9.33 7.89 -11.53
CA TYR A 660 10.35 7.53 -12.52
C TYR A 660 10.04 8.03 -13.93
N GLY A 661 8.82 8.48 -14.21
CA GLY A 661 8.37 8.97 -15.52
C GLY A 661 7.44 8.01 -16.25
N VAL A 662 7.44 8.07 -17.57
CA VAL A 662 6.56 7.28 -18.47
C VAL A 662 7.26 5.97 -18.84
N PRO A 663 6.70 4.79 -18.49
CA PRO A 663 7.24 3.50 -18.92
C PRO A 663 7.17 3.32 -20.42
N ASP A 664 8.13 2.58 -20.97
CA ASP A 664 8.20 2.24 -22.39
C ASP A 664 8.20 0.71 -22.51
N ALA A 665 7.20 0.16 -23.21
CA ALA A 665 7.01 -1.27 -23.35
C ALA A 665 8.18 -1.94 -24.07
N ASP A 666 8.68 -1.36 -25.14
CA ASP A 666 9.79 -1.91 -25.93
C ASP A 666 11.09 -1.89 -25.11
N ARG A 667 11.28 -0.82 -24.32
CA ARG A 667 12.44 -0.72 -23.43
C ARG A 667 12.35 -1.70 -22.25
N ALA A 668 11.17 -1.96 -21.74
CA ALA A 668 10.95 -2.91 -20.66
C ALA A 668 11.15 -4.37 -21.11
N THR A 669 10.80 -4.71 -22.35
CA THR A 669 10.72 -6.10 -22.83
C THR A 669 11.92 -6.56 -23.66
N SER A 670 12.75 -5.63 -24.18
CA SER A 670 13.86 -6.00 -25.06
C SER A 670 15.06 -5.07 -24.92
N ASN A 671 16.22 -5.57 -25.31
CA ASN A 671 17.43 -4.79 -25.55
C ASN A 671 17.41 -4.18 -26.97
N SER A 672 18.39 -3.33 -27.26
CA SER A 672 18.62 -2.75 -28.60
C SER A 672 20.10 -2.70 -28.92
N GLU A 673 20.48 -2.28 -30.12
CA GLU A 673 21.89 -2.11 -30.50
C GLU A 673 22.68 -1.16 -29.60
N TYR A 674 21.98 -0.23 -28.93
CA TYR A 674 22.56 0.82 -28.08
C TYR A 674 22.20 0.70 -26.62
N ARG A 675 21.44 -0.32 -26.22
CA ARG A 675 20.98 -0.50 -24.85
C ARG A 675 20.96 -1.96 -24.45
N VAL A 676 21.62 -2.26 -23.36
CA VAL A 676 21.65 -3.57 -22.72
C VAL A 676 21.06 -3.48 -21.33
N THR A 677 20.08 -4.33 -21.04
CA THR A 677 19.51 -4.52 -19.71
C THR A 677 19.99 -5.86 -19.15
N CYS A 678 20.55 -5.82 -17.96
CA CYS A 678 20.95 -7.00 -17.21
C CYS A 678 19.99 -7.18 -16.02
N ILE A 679 19.51 -8.39 -15.81
CA ILE A 679 18.64 -8.75 -14.68
C ILE A 679 19.32 -9.79 -13.79
N THR A 680 19.15 -9.68 -12.47
CA THR A 680 19.59 -10.72 -11.54
C THR A 680 18.68 -11.93 -11.71
N GLN A 681 19.28 -13.10 -11.88
CA GLN A 681 18.53 -14.34 -12.10
C GLN A 681 18.02 -14.92 -10.79
N GLY A 682 16.81 -15.46 -10.84
CA GLY A 682 16.15 -16.16 -9.75
C GLY A 682 15.79 -15.26 -8.58
N ASN A 683 15.05 -15.80 -7.63
CA ASN A 683 14.69 -15.11 -6.38
C ASN A 683 15.93 -14.99 -5.49
N GLN A 684 16.70 -13.92 -5.68
CA GLN A 684 17.82 -13.59 -4.80
C GLN A 684 17.28 -13.20 -3.43
N SER A 685 17.74 -13.87 -2.39
CA SER A 685 17.46 -13.47 -1.01
C SER A 685 18.74 -13.00 -0.33
N ILE A 686 18.64 -11.90 0.41
CA ILE A 686 19.72 -11.34 1.19
C ILE A 686 19.28 -11.22 2.65
N LYS A 687 20.14 -11.60 3.58
CA LYS A 687 19.84 -11.48 5.01
C LYS A 687 20.18 -10.08 5.52
N ALA A 688 19.49 -9.64 6.56
CA ALA A 688 19.84 -8.41 7.25
C ALA A 688 21.31 -8.44 7.69
N GLY A 689 22.06 -7.38 7.39
CA GLY A 689 23.49 -7.29 7.66
C GLY A 689 24.40 -7.93 6.61
N ASP A 690 23.85 -8.49 5.52
CA ASP A 690 24.64 -8.99 4.40
C ASP A 690 24.67 -7.99 3.23
N ALA A 691 25.65 -8.15 2.35
CA ALA A 691 25.75 -7.43 1.06
C ALA A 691 25.98 -8.40 -0.08
N ALA A 692 25.41 -8.09 -1.25
CA ALA A 692 25.70 -8.75 -2.52
C ALA A 692 26.43 -7.77 -3.43
N ILE A 693 27.54 -8.21 -4.04
CA ILE A 693 28.38 -7.41 -4.93
C ILE A 693 28.15 -7.90 -6.36
N PHE A 694 27.79 -6.98 -7.22
CA PHE A 694 27.65 -7.22 -8.67
C PHE A 694 28.70 -6.39 -9.40
N ALA A 695 29.29 -6.93 -10.47
CA ALA A 695 30.18 -6.19 -11.35
C ALA A 695 29.58 -6.06 -12.74
N PHE A 696 29.59 -4.85 -13.25
CA PHE A 696 29.23 -4.52 -14.61
C PHE A 696 30.49 -4.07 -15.36
N TYR A 697 30.81 -4.78 -16.45
CA TYR A 697 31.99 -4.50 -17.25
C TYR A 697 31.61 -3.67 -18.48
N VAL A 698 32.11 -2.48 -18.56
CA VAL A 698 32.01 -1.65 -19.77
C VAL A 698 33.00 -2.22 -20.81
N PRO A 699 32.59 -2.58 -22.03
CA PRO A 699 33.46 -3.07 -23.09
C PRO A 699 34.64 -2.11 -23.34
N GLU A 700 35.79 -2.69 -23.65
CA GLU A 700 37.03 -1.90 -23.81
C GLU A 700 36.94 -0.93 -24.99
N GLU A 701 36.22 -1.31 -26.04
CA GLU A 701 35.95 -0.49 -27.22
C GLU A 701 35.24 0.81 -26.83
N LEU A 702 34.20 0.74 -26.00
CA LEU A 702 33.47 1.90 -25.51
C LEU A 702 34.34 2.76 -24.56
N ARG A 703 35.20 2.14 -23.77
CA ARG A 703 36.15 2.87 -22.90
C ARG A 703 37.21 3.64 -23.69
N ARG A 704 37.62 3.13 -24.86
CA ARG A 704 38.62 3.77 -25.73
C ARG A 704 38.06 4.97 -26.50
N MET A 705 36.73 5.09 -26.65
CA MET A 705 36.10 6.21 -27.36
C MET A 705 36.21 7.55 -26.61
N GLY A 706 36.58 7.54 -25.34
CA GLY A 706 36.80 8.75 -24.54
C GLY A 706 35.59 9.67 -24.51
N GLN A 707 35.76 10.92 -24.91
CA GLN A 707 34.71 11.94 -24.93
C GLN A 707 33.73 11.79 -26.12
N GLU A 708 34.00 10.91 -27.06
CA GLU A 708 33.12 10.67 -28.22
C GLU A 708 31.93 9.75 -27.90
N ALA A 709 31.96 9.07 -26.73
CA ALA A 709 30.87 8.23 -26.28
C ALA A 709 30.33 8.67 -24.93
N VAL A 710 29.00 8.79 -24.82
CA VAL A 710 28.30 8.98 -23.56
C VAL A 710 27.72 7.65 -23.11
N ILE A 711 28.18 7.14 -21.97
CA ILE A 711 27.66 5.92 -21.38
C ILE A 711 26.80 6.31 -20.19
N ARG A 712 25.51 5.90 -20.24
CA ARG A 712 24.57 6.05 -19.13
C ARG A 712 24.37 4.68 -18.48
N LEU A 713 24.53 4.61 -17.16
CA LEU A 713 24.24 3.43 -16.34
C LEU A 713 23.03 3.73 -15.45
N ASP A 714 21.95 3.03 -15.67
CA ASP A 714 20.75 3.06 -14.83
C ASP A 714 20.73 1.79 -13.96
N VAL A 715 20.65 1.94 -12.64
CA VAL A 715 20.55 0.82 -11.69
C VAL A 715 19.20 0.91 -11.00
N THR A 716 18.43 -0.15 -11.06
CA THR A 716 17.13 -0.25 -10.39
C THR A 716 17.15 -1.41 -9.41
N LEU A 717 16.85 -1.13 -8.15
CA LEU A 717 16.72 -2.12 -7.10
C LEU A 717 15.22 -2.25 -6.73
N SER A 718 14.68 -3.45 -6.93
CA SER A 718 13.35 -3.82 -6.43
C SER A 718 13.50 -4.94 -5.42
N TYR A 719 12.87 -4.81 -4.28
CA TYR A 719 12.88 -5.81 -3.22
C TYR A 719 11.52 -5.90 -2.54
N SER A 720 11.31 -6.98 -1.83
CA SER A 720 10.13 -7.22 -1.02
C SER A 720 10.55 -7.62 0.39
N ALA A 721 9.82 -7.12 1.36
CA ALA A 721 9.97 -7.51 2.76
C ALA A 721 8.60 -7.51 3.44
N GLU A 722 8.50 -8.28 4.53
CA GLU A 722 7.25 -8.43 5.27
C GLU A 722 6.82 -7.09 5.90
N PRO A 723 5.58 -6.61 5.67
CA PRO A 723 5.09 -5.37 6.24
C PRO A 723 4.70 -5.53 7.70
N ARG A 724 4.96 -4.50 8.51
CA ARG A 724 4.63 -4.43 9.95
C ARG A 724 3.86 -3.15 10.24
N ARG A 725 2.56 -3.24 10.24
CA ARG A 725 1.67 -2.07 10.33
C ARG A 725 1.72 -1.34 11.68
N THR A 726 2.15 -2.00 12.73
CA THR A 726 2.31 -1.38 14.05
C THR A 726 3.54 -0.49 14.16
N ARG A 727 4.39 -0.40 13.13
CA ARG A 727 5.61 0.39 13.10
C ARG A 727 5.40 1.75 12.43
N SER A 728 6.13 2.79 12.87
CA SER A 728 5.90 4.19 12.48
C SER A 728 6.91 4.75 11.48
N SER A 729 7.84 3.97 10.98
CA SER A 729 8.80 4.43 9.97
C SER A 729 8.93 3.46 8.81
N GLY A 730 9.25 3.94 7.61
CA GLY A 730 9.41 3.09 6.43
C GLY A 730 10.45 1.99 6.61
N ARG A 731 11.53 2.26 7.34
CA ARG A 731 12.58 1.25 7.66
C ARG A 731 12.12 0.17 8.62
N ARG A 732 11.12 0.46 9.47
CA ARG A 732 10.57 -0.48 10.44
C ARG A 732 9.28 -1.12 9.96
N TYR A 733 8.53 -0.42 9.13
CA TYR A 733 7.32 -0.96 8.49
C TYR A 733 7.65 -2.16 7.61
N LEU A 734 8.65 -2.07 6.75
CA LEU A 734 9.23 -3.25 6.12
C LEU A 734 10.21 -3.87 7.12
N ALA A 735 10.05 -5.16 7.42
CA ALA A 735 10.87 -5.87 8.40
C ALA A 735 12.39 -5.73 8.13
N VAL A 736 12.76 -5.52 6.87
CA VAL A 736 14.12 -5.23 6.39
C VAL A 736 14.03 -4.15 5.33
N TRP A 737 15.03 -3.30 5.26
CA TRP A 737 15.20 -2.38 4.13
C TRP A 737 16.50 -2.66 3.41
N LEU A 738 16.54 -2.37 2.11
CA LEU A 738 17.65 -2.62 1.22
C LEU A 738 18.05 -1.32 0.51
N ASP A 739 19.34 -1.12 0.35
CA ASP A 739 19.93 0.02 -0.35
C ASP A 739 21.06 -0.45 -1.26
N TRP A 740 21.49 0.38 -2.18
CA TRP A 740 22.61 0.09 -3.05
C TRP A 740 23.58 1.26 -3.15
N VAL A 741 24.85 0.93 -3.34
CA VAL A 741 25.91 1.90 -3.57
C VAL A 741 26.76 1.43 -4.74
N CYS A 742 27.28 2.36 -5.53
CA CYS A 742 28.27 2.03 -6.56
C CYS A 742 29.67 2.50 -6.13
N SER A 743 30.68 1.74 -6.51
CA SER A 743 32.08 2.19 -6.38
C SER A 743 32.35 3.34 -7.34
N ARG A 744 33.28 4.21 -6.96
CA ARG A 744 33.81 5.23 -7.87
C ARG A 744 34.75 4.57 -8.89
N PRO A 745 34.88 5.12 -10.11
CA PRO A 745 35.84 4.62 -11.06
C PRO A 745 37.24 4.55 -10.45
N GLY A 746 37.88 3.37 -10.46
CA GLY A 746 39.21 3.14 -9.90
C GLY A 746 39.28 2.75 -8.42
N GLU A 747 38.13 2.66 -7.70
CA GLU A 747 38.13 2.05 -6.36
C GLU A 747 38.28 0.53 -6.47
N ALA A 748 39.09 -0.05 -5.57
CA ALA A 748 39.19 -1.50 -5.43
C ALA A 748 37.88 -2.04 -4.80
N LEU A 749 37.39 -3.13 -5.34
CA LEU A 749 36.19 -3.83 -4.82
C LEU A 749 36.46 -4.44 -3.44
#